data_9f8d44f43545086c21ddf0d910718cb3
#
_entry.id   9f8d44f43545086c21ddf0d910718cb3
#
_cell.length_a   1.000
_cell.length_b   1.000
_cell.length_c   1.000
_cell.angle_alpha   90.00
_cell.angle_beta   90.00
_cell.angle_gamma   90.00
#
_symmetry.space_group_name_H-M   'P 1'
#
loop_
_entity.id
_entity.type
_entity.pdbx_description
1 polymer ?
#
loop_
_entity_poly.entity_id
_entity_poly.type
_entity_poly.pdbx_seq_one_letter_code
_entity_poly.pdbx_strand_id
1 'polypeptide(L)'
;NTSGDAYIARALDNAHNPGIFKSFKVLACTPDSSALVVDMKGLFLEGSAFTKPFPSTSANGYYGFVSRDHSLQSDKSAILGVSASENHISVREELSYTVDHTLMGAYNMYKDVPLTAVVTKMLCILPEEPMTPRLADSRLGLTTQLKSDYSGATQEVKSIRYAKRWRIEPSDSAAYRRGELVRPVKQLVFYIDSLMPVKWNPYIKAGAESWNKAFEKIGFKDVICVKEFPKNDTLFNANSFDCMTIRYSASWLNSAQTTIHSDTRTGEILNASILINANMISVQYADRIGATVAIDPRVRTTVFPQEIQGELIQAAIAQAVGTGLGLTMNWGASCAYPVDSLRSASFTQKYGLASSVMGGVIINDVATEEDVRNGVCLVNTKPGPYDELVIKYLYQPIYASSLQEEKETLDSWIREHTGDPYYAYIRNQSRFDSDPRNSRGSLGDDHLKSFDYMLPNVRKGFENYYSWFAKEDRDFLMRRRVHSALSERLSGRIYAILSYIGGIYLNDIREKDAIPSYSMVDREKQKAALSKALELAKNLDWVDDTAHLNEFEISDKKADRLRLDIFNGIFGRLPYVEVCTERFPDAAYTASEYLDDIYGIVWEGVLKHRPLENFERALQTAFLESIISTSTATAPIGSFKASKTGFAATGKPEINLAALRNGGKVDMKMYSLQNAEE
;
A
#
# COMPACT_ATOMS: atom_id res chain seq x y z
N ASN A 1 26.35 5.02 16.66
CA ASN A 1 27.32 6.11 16.68
C ASN A 1 27.73 6.42 18.11
N THR A 2 29.05 6.41 18.41
CA THR A 2 29.59 6.70 19.73
C THR A 2 30.27 8.07 19.80
N SER A 3 30.24 8.88 18.74
CA SER A 3 30.93 10.16 18.56
C SER A 3 32.44 10.07 18.88
N GLY A 4 33.06 8.89 18.77
CA GLY A 4 34.44 8.64 19.15
C GLY A 4 34.69 8.52 20.66
N ASP A 5 33.65 8.53 21.50
CA ASP A 5 33.75 8.36 22.94
C ASP A 5 34.08 6.91 23.28
N ALA A 6 35.29 6.71 23.80
CA ALA A 6 35.83 5.39 24.14
C ALA A 6 35.04 4.69 25.27
N TYR A 7 34.47 5.44 26.22
CA TYR A 7 33.69 4.87 27.31
C TYR A 7 32.31 4.37 26.78
N ILE A 8 31.66 5.13 25.90
CA ILE A 8 30.41 4.70 25.28
C ILE A 8 30.68 3.48 24.39
N ALA A 9 31.75 3.48 23.59
CA ALA A 9 32.13 2.32 22.77
C ALA A 9 32.31 1.08 23.63
N ARG A 10 33.07 1.19 24.74
CA ARG A 10 33.28 0.09 25.68
C ARG A 10 31.98 -0.36 26.37
N ALA A 11 31.10 0.57 26.74
CA ALA A 11 29.80 0.23 27.33
C ALA A 11 28.93 -0.55 26.36
N LEU A 12 28.92 -0.17 25.07
CA LEU A 12 28.21 -0.89 24.00
C LEU A 12 28.80 -2.29 23.78
N ASP A 13 30.12 -2.41 23.73
CA ASP A 13 30.80 -3.71 23.58
C ASP A 13 30.46 -4.65 24.75
N ASN A 14 30.37 -4.11 25.97
CA ASN A 14 29.99 -4.89 27.14
C ASN A 14 28.49 -5.28 27.16
N ALA A 15 27.61 -4.44 26.58
CA ALA A 15 26.17 -4.65 26.60
C ALA A 15 25.68 -5.48 25.41
N HIS A 16 26.41 -5.51 24.30
CA HIS A 16 26.02 -6.14 23.04
C HIS A 16 27.03 -7.21 22.65
N ASN A 17 26.89 -8.39 23.19
CA ASN A 17 27.68 -9.53 22.73
C ASN A 17 27.23 -9.90 21.29
N PRO A 18 28.12 -9.84 20.29
CA PRO A 18 27.78 -10.29 18.97
C PRO A 18 27.46 -11.79 19.02
N GLY A 19 26.29 -12.15 18.52
CA GLY A 19 25.90 -13.56 18.39
C GLY A 19 26.81 -14.27 17.39
N ILE A 20 27.36 -15.43 17.80
CA ILE A 20 28.06 -16.29 16.85
C ILE A 20 27.03 -16.94 15.95
N PHE A 21 27.00 -16.50 14.71
CA PHE A 21 26.05 -17.02 13.71
C PHE A 21 26.35 -18.48 13.36
N LYS A 22 27.59 -18.81 13.03
CA LYS A 22 28.07 -20.15 12.71
C LYS A 22 29.59 -20.22 12.93
N SER A 23 30.08 -21.34 13.38
CA SER A 23 31.55 -21.66 13.43
C SER A 23 31.85 -22.70 12.38
N PHE A 24 32.99 -22.54 11.73
CA PHE A 24 33.45 -23.45 10.68
C PHE A 24 34.82 -24.06 11.09
N LYS A 25 34.95 -25.37 10.81
CA LYS A 25 36.24 -26.04 10.96
C LYS A 25 37.15 -25.60 9.81
N VAL A 26 38.34 -25.14 10.14
CA VAL A 26 39.40 -24.85 9.17
C VAL A 26 39.94 -26.18 8.66
N LEU A 27 39.87 -26.41 7.35
CA LEU A 27 40.34 -27.61 6.68
C LEU A 27 41.79 -27.43 6.19
N ALA A 28 42.14 -26.26 5.73
CA ALA A 28 43.44 -25.86 5.22
C ALA A 28 43.66 -24.36 5.31
N CYS A 29 44.89 -23.91 5.19
CA CYS A 29 45.23 -22.50 4.98
C CYS A 29 46.25 -22.38 3.83
N THR A 30 46.32 -21.18 3.24
CA THR A 30 47.33 -20.87 2.25
C THR A 30 48.72 -20.84 2.93
N PRO A 31 49.83 -21.10 2.20
CA PRO A 31 51.17 -21.10 2.78
C PRO A 31 51.55 -19.79 3.48
N ASP A 32 51.04 -18.67 3.01
CA ASP A 32 51.22 -17.32 3.57
C ASP A 32 50.19 -16.97 4.67
N SER A 33 49.27 -17.90 4.98
CA SER A 33 48.17 -17.72 5.94
C SER A 33 47.21 -16.57 5.62
N SER A 34 47.21 -16.11 4.37
CA SER A 34 46.32 -15.03 3.91
C SER A 34 44.85 -15.49 3.68
N ALA A 35 44.64 -16.81 3.50
CA ALA A 35 43.32 -17.35 3.30
C ALA A 35 43.10 -18.70 4.01
N LEU A 36 41.87 -18.96 4.43
CA LEU A 36 41.44 -20.19 5.08
C LEU A 36 40.46 -20.95 4.19
N VAL A 37 40.59 -22.27 4.16
CA VAL A 37 39.63 -23.18 3.53
C VAL A 37 38.74 -23.75 4.61
N VAL A 38 37.42 -23.56 4.48
CA VAL A 38 36.41 -24.04 5.44
C VAL A 38 35.29 -24.79 4.71
N ASP A 39 34.66 -25.76 5.40
CA ASP A 39 33.44 -26.42 4.87
C ASP A 39 32.19 -25.62 5.26
N MET A 40 31.55 -25.03 4.28
CA MET A 40 30.34 -24.25 4.46
C MET A 40 29.03 -25.03 4.16
N LYS A 41 29.12 -26.32 3.85
CA LYS A 41 27.92 -27.13 3.51
C LYS A 41 26.80 -27.00 4.55
N GLY A 42 27.16 -27.03 5.83
CA GLY A 42 26.19 -26.91 6.92
C GLY A 42 25.48 -25.54 6.98
N LEU A 43 26.06 -24.46 6.44
CA LEU A 43 25.38 -23.15 6.35
C LEU A 43 24.18 -23.20 5.41
N PHE A 44 24.30 -24.00 4.36
CA PHE A 44 23.33 -24.05 3.28
C PHE A 44 22.27 -25.16 3.49
N LEU A 45 22.67 -26.35 3.94
CA LEU A 45 21.81 -27.53 4.03
C LEU A 45 21.24 -27.84 5.43
N GLU A 46 21.74 -27.23 6.51
CA GLU A 46 21.25 -27.53 7.86
C GLU A 46 20.15 -26.55 8.35
N GLY A 47 19.92 -25.45 7.66
CA GLY A 47 18.92 -24.46 7.99
C GLY A 47 19.18 -23.73 9.31
N SER A 48 19.46 -22.45 9.24
CA SER A 48 19.49 -21.56 10.41
C SER A 48 18.31 -20.59 10.36
N ALA A 49 18.03 -19.93 11.46
CA ALA A 49 17.01 -18.89 11.53
C ALA A 49 17.19 -17.79 10.47
N PHE A 50 18.45 -17.51 10.09
CA PHE A 50 18.81 -16.48 9.10
C PHE A 50 18.81 -16.96 7.65
N THR A 51 18.92 -18.29 7.43
CA THR A 51 18.99 -18.86 6.07
C THR A 51 17.77 -19.68 5.70
N LYS A 52 16.78 -19.77 6.58
CA LYS A 52 15.54 -20.55 6.37
C LYS A 52 14.60 -19.81 5.38
N PRO A 53 14.40 -20.29 4.14
CA PRO A 53 13.55 -19.63 3.16
C PRO A 53 12.06 -19.71 3.51
N PHE A 54 11.67 -20.72 4.30
CA PHE A 54 10.28 -20.93 4.75
C PHE A 54 10.24 -20.92 6.27
N PRO A 55 10.11 -19.75 6.90
CA PRO A 55 9.90 -19.65 8.35
C PRO A 55 8.54 -20.24 8.73
N SER A 56 8.43 -20.77 9.94
CA SER A 56 7.13 -21.11 10.50
C SER A 56 6.26 -19.87 10.56
N THR A 57 5.01 -20.00 10.16
CA THR A 57 4.05 -18.89 10.14
C THR A 57 2.83 -19.22 10.96
N SER A 58 2.27 -18.22 11.62
CA SER A 58 1.03 -18.33 12.34
C SER A 58 0.14 -17.11 12.03
N ALA A 59 -1.14 -17.34 11.82
CA ALA A 59 -2.10 -16.29 11.55
C ALA A 59 -3.48 -16.66 12.10
N ASN A 60 -4.29 -15.65 12.45
CA ASN A 60 -5.71 -15.85 12.69
C ASN A 60 -6.41 -16.01 11.32
N GLY A 61 -6.94 -17.20 11.06
CA GLY A 61 -7.75 -17.50 9.89
C GLY A 61 -9.25 -17.44 10.20
N TYR A 62 -10.06 -17.69 9.19
CA TYR A 62 -11.53 -17.72 9.31
C TYR A 62 -12.03 -18.71 10.38
N TYR A 63 -11.34 -19.84 10.54
CA TYR A 63 -11.67 -20.88 11.53
C TYR A 63 -10.81 -20.83 12.81
N GLY A 64 -10.15 -19.69 13.09
CA GLY A 64 -9.29 -19.52 14.25
C GLY A 64 -7.80 -19.48 13.90
N PHE A 65 -6.96 -19.75 14.92
CA PHE A 65 -5.51 -19.68 14.76
C PHE A 65 -4.97 -20.83 13.89
N VAL A 66 -4.23 -20.47 12.86
CA VAL A 66 -3.60 -21.41 11.91
C VAL A 66 -2.09 -21.27 12.00
N SER A 67 -1.38 -22.39 12.19
CA SER A 67 0.08 -22.42 12.08
C SER A 67 0.53 -23.34 10.94
N ARG A 68 1.65 -22.95 10.31
CA ARG A 68 2.38 -23.77 9.35
C ARG A 68 3.80 -23.90 9.82
N ASP A 69 4.23 -25.11 10.06
CA ASP A 69 5.58 -25.43 10.47
C ASP A 69 6.31 -26.16 9.35
N HIS A 70 7.52 -25.67 9.05
CA HIS A 70 8.36 -26.20 7.97
C HIS A 70 9.61 -26.81 8.60
N SER A 71 9.74 -28.13 8.52
CA SER A 71 10.86 -28.88 9.03
C SER A 71 11.78 -29.34 7.91
N LEU A 72 13.00 -28.79 7.86
CA LEU A 72 14.00 -29.10 6.82
C LEU A 72 14.48 -30.53 6.97
N GLN A 73 14.49 -31.26 5.86
CA GLN A 73 15.01 -32.63 5.70
C GLN A 73 16.40 -32.52 5.03
N SER A 74 17.46 -32.41 5.82
CA SER A 74 18.82 -32.20 5.30
C SER A 74 19.35 -33.39 4.51
N ASP A 75 18.89 -34.62 4.83
CA ASP A 75 19.21 -35.84 4.14
C ASP A 75 18.60 -35.96 2.73
N LYS A 76 17.56 -35.14 2.48
CA LYS A 76 16.84 -35.07 1.19
C LYS A 76 17.12 -33.75 0.45
N SER A 77 18.08 -32.96 0.94
CA SER A 77 18.43 -31.67 0.37
C SER A 77 19.81 -31.72 -0.27
N ALA A 78 20.02 -30.97 -1.36
CA ALA A 78 21.27 -31.00 -2.10
C ALA A 78 21.67 -29.59 -2.60
N ILE A 79 22.99 -29.36 -2.73
CA ILE A 79 23.54 -28.22 -3.45
C ILE A 79 23.54 -28.58 -4.94
N LEU A 80 22.84 -27.80 -5.75
CA LEU A 80 22.73 -27.99 -7.19
C LEU A 80 23.83 -27.29 -7.96
N GLY A 81 24.41 -26.22 -7.39
CA GLY A 81 25.49 -25.48 -8.02
C GLY A 81 25.96 -24.32 -7.18
N VAL A 82 27.18 -23.90 -7.43
CA VAL A 82 27.82 -22.75 -6.82
C VAL A 82 28.39 -21.87 -7.94
N SER A 83 28.15 -20.58 -7.87
CA SER A 83 28.79 -19.59 -8.74
C SER A 83 29.38 -18.47 -7.88
N ALA A 84 30.52 -17.95 -8.30
CA ALA A 84 31.19 -16.83 -7.66
C ALA A 84 31.39 -15.70 -8.67
N SER A 85 31.26 -14.48 -8.20
CA SER A 85 31.66 -13.26 -8.91
C SER A 85 32.62 -12.48 -8.01
N GLU A 86 33.00 -11.30 -8.44
CA GLU A 86 33.94 -10.47 -7.71
C GLU A 86 33.46 -10.08 -6.30
N ASN A 87 32.17 -9.87 -6.15
CA ASN A 87 31.56 -9.31 -4.92
C ASN A 87 30.53 -10.22 -4.26
N HIS A 88 30.21 -11.41 -4.82
CA HIS A 88 29.27 -12.34 -4.19
C HIS A 88 29.48 -13.79 -4.59
N ILE A 89 28.99 -14.67 -3.75
CA ILE A 89 28.86 -16.10 -3.99
C ILE A 89 27.38 -16.46 -3.98
N SER A 90 26.92 -17.17 -5.02
CA SER A 90 25.55 -17.68 -5.11
C SER A 90 25.57 -19.20 -5.02
N VAL A 91 24.78 -19.75 -4.10
CA VAL A 91 24.60 -21.19 -3.92
C VAL A 91 23.16 -21.54 -4.24
N ARG A 92 22.99 -22.37 -5.28
CA ARG A 92 21.69 -22.90 -5.69
C ARG A 92 21.46 -24.23 -5.02
N GLU A 93 20.36 -24.37 -4.31
CA GLU A 93 20.04 -25.51 -3.48
C GLU A 93 18.66 -26.05 -3.82
N GLU A 94 18.50 -27.35 -3.72
CA GLU A 94 17.22 -28.02 -3.62
C GLU A 94 16.99 -28.41 -2.17
N LEU A 95 15.99 -27.81 -1.54
CA LEU A 95 15.66 -28.00 -0.13
C LEU A 95 14.35 -28.75 0.01
N SER A 96 14.38 -29.86 0.72
CA SER A 96 13.20 -30.67 1.02
C SER A 96 12.73 -30.40 2.45
N TYR A 97 11.43 -30.23 2.61
CA TYR A 97 10.77 -29.97 3.90
C TYR A 97 9.63 -30.93 4.11
N THR A 98 9.29 -31.18 5.37
CA THR A 98 7.95 -31.61 5.77
C THR A 98 7.19 -30.39 6.31
N VAL A 99 5.91 -30.30 5.94
CA VAL A 99 5.03 -29.20 6.33
C VAL A 99 3.88 -29.72 7.14
N ASP A 100 3.75 -29.18 8.33
CA ASP A 100 2.60 -29.41 9.20
C ASP A 100 1.69 -28.17 9.17
N HIS A 101 0.40 -28.38 9.01
CA HIS A 101 -0.60 -27.32 9.01
C HIS A 101 -1.61 -27.61 10.12
N THR A 102 -1.58 -26.80 11.18
CA THR A 102 -2.39 -26.98 12.39
C THR A 102 -3.40 -25.86 12.52
N LEU A 103 -4.64 -26.23 12.82
CA LEU A 103 -5.73 -25.32 13.13
C LEU A 103 -5.95 -25.30 14.64
N MET A 104 -6.06 -24.10 15.23
CA MET A 104 -6.30 -23.86 16.68
C MET A 104 -5.29 -24.53 17.62
N GLY A 105 -4.09 -24.85 17.11
CA GLY A 105 -3.05 -25.53 17.89
C GLY A 105 -3.31 -27.01 18.23
N ALA A 106 -4.45 -27.57 17.82
CA ALA A 106 -4.85 -28.92 18.18
C ALA A 106 -5.22 -29.82 16.99
N TYR A 107 -5.73 -29.25 15.91
CA TYR A 107 -6.17 -30.02 14.75
C TYR A 107 -5.16 -29.96 13.63
N ASN A 108 -4.50 -31.07 13.32
CA ASN A 108 -3.66 -31.20 12.14
C ASN A 108 -4.53 -31.30 10.89
N MET A 109 -4.60 -30.23 10.10
CA MET A 109 -5.26 -30.26 8.80
C MET A 109 -4.42 -31.07 7.80
N TYR A 110 -3.11 -30.88 7.85
CA TYR A 110 -2.13 -31.65 7.10
C TYR A 110 -0.93 -31.94 8.01
N LYS A 111 -0.36 -33.11 7.90
CA LYS A 111 0.83 -33.52 8.63
C LYS A 111 1.83 -34.18 7.70
N ASP A 112 3.10 -33.89 7.91
CA ASP A 112 4.22 -34.49 7.17
C ASP A 112 4.12 -34.36 5.63
N VAL A 113 3.46 -33.27 5.13
CA VAL A 113 3.31 -33.05 3.70
C VAL A 113 4.67 -32.66 3.11
N PRO A 114 5.18 -33.41 2.09
CA PRO A 114 6.46 -33.07 1.48
C PRO A 114 6.38 -31.80 0.66
N LEU A 115 7.36 -30.93 0.82
CA LEU A 115 7.58 -29.73 0.02
C LEU A 115 9.05 -29.70 -0.43
N THR A 116 9.29 -29.63 -1.73
CA THR A 116 10.63 -29.42 -2.27
C THR A 116 10.69 -28.10 -3.02
N ALA A 117 11.71 -27.30 -2.76
CA ALA A 117 11.91 -26.00 -3.38
C ALA A 117 13.36 -25.79 -3.79
N VAL A 118 13.55 -25.22 -4.98
CA VAL A 118 14.87 -24.76 -5.42
C VAL A 118 15.01 -23.30 -5.04
N VAL A 119 16.02 -22.99 -4.24
CA VAL A 119 16.34 -21.64 -3.77
C VAL A 119 17.76 -21.26 -4.13
N THR A 120 18.02 -19.96 -4.24
CA THR A 120 19.38 -19.45 -4.40
C THR A 120 19.69 -18.54 -3.19
N LYS A 121 20.70 -18.89 -2.43
CA LYS A 121 21.24 -18.08 -1.33
C LYS A 121 22.49 -17.38 -1.80
N MET A 122 22.64 -16.13 -1.40
CA MET A 122 23.78 -15.31 -1.78
C MET A 122 24.50 -14.75 -0.56
N LEU A 123 25.82 -14.79 -0.60
CA LEU A 123 26.69 -14.10 0.33
C LEU A 123 27.37 -12.96 -0.44
N CYS A 124 27.09 -11.73 -0.05
CA CYS A 124 27.59 -10.55 -0.75
C CYS A 124 28.57 -9.80 0.13
N ILE A 125 29.65 -9.31 -0.47
CA ILE A 125 30.58 -8.40 0.17
C ILE A 125 29.99 -6.99 0.09
N LEU A 126 29.88 -6.30 1.23
CA LEU A 126 29.44 -4.92 1.25
C LEU A 126 30.52 -4.00 0.68
N PRO A 127 30.17 -2.84 0.09
CA PRO A 127 31.14 -1.88 -0.42
C PRO A 127 32.18 -1.51 0.63
N GLU A 128 33.46 -1.49 0.26
CA GLU A 128 34.56 -1.10 1.16
C GLU A 128 34.36 0.33 1.65
N GLU A 129 34.04 1.24 0.74
CA GLU A 129 33.66 2.61 1.06
C GLU A 129 32.14 2.76 1.14
N PRO A 130 31.58 2.85 2.37
CA PRO A 130 30.16 3.02 2.54
C PRO A 130 29.68 4.34 1.92
N MET A 131 28.53 4.33 1.25
CA MET A 131 27.89 5.55 0.75
C MET A 131 27.59 6.50 1.94
N THR A 132 27.74 7.81 1.75
CA THR A 132 27.28 8.80 2.74
C THR A 132 25.78 8.63 2.97
N PRO A 133 25.33 8.34 4.19
CA PRO A 133 23.92 8.17 4.49
C PRO A 133 23.17 9.50 4.31
N ARG A 134 21.90 9.45 3.99
CA ARG A 134 21.01 10.61 3.96
C ARG A 134 19.91 10.45 5.01
N LEU A 135 19.69 11.49 5.81
CA LEU A 135 18.63 11.47 6.81
C LEU A 135 17.26 11.39 6.14
N ALA A 136 16.38 10.57 6.68
CA ALA A 136 14.99 10.51 6.23
C ALA A 136 14.15 11.59 6.95
N ASP A 137 13.13 12.10 6.27
CA ASP A 137 12.13 13.00 6.85
C ASP A 137 10.74 12.34 6.78
N SER A 138 10.00 12.39 7.89
CA SER A 138 8.66 11.78 8.00
C SER A 138 7.59 12.48 7.15
N ARG A 139 7.85 13.71 6.70
CA ARG A 139 6.98 14.44 5.75
C ARG A 139 7.03 13.86 4.34
N LEU A 140 7.92 12.89 4.10
CA LEU A 140 8.04 12.15 2.84
C LEU A 140 7.90 10.65 3.06
N GLY A 141 7.28 9.96 2.12
CA GLY A 141 7.13 8.51 2.11
C GLY A 141 8.40 7.80 1.68
N LEU A 142 9.30 7.53 2.61
CA LEU A 142 10.61 6.93 2.35
C LEU A 142 10.74 5.57 3.02
N THR A 143 11.34 4.62 2.31
CA THR A 143 11.85 3.40 2.92
C THR A 143 13.10 3.74 3.72
N THR A 144 13.18 3.27 4.97
CA THR A 144 14.23 3.71 5.89
C THR A 144 15.04 2.57 6.50
N GLN A 145 16.27 2.87 6.88
CA GLN A 145 17.13 2.07 7.73
C GLN A 145 17.21 2.72 9.11
N LEU A 146 16.72 2.01 10.12
CA LEU A 146 16.76 2.47 11.51
C LEU A 146 18.17 2.28 12.09
N LYS A 147 18.65 3.27 12.84
CA LYS A 147 19.90 3.27 13.60
C LYS A 147 19.66 3.84 14.98
N SER A 148 20.38 3.31 15.97
CA SER A 148 20.44 3.90 17.31
C SER A 148 21.70 4.74 17.46
N ASP A 149 21.55 5.95 17.96
CA ASP A 149 22.65 6.87 18.22
C ASP A 149 22.89 6.98 19.72
N TYR A 150 24.07 6.50 20.14
CA TYR A 150 24.55 6.51 21.52
C TYR A 150 25.58 7.59 21.75
N SER A 151 25.64 8.64 20.94
CA SER A 151 26.70 9.65 20.97
C SER A 151 26.81 10.46 22.27
N GLY A 152 25.89 10.28 23.22
CA GLY A 152 25.91 10.94 24.51
C GLY A 152 25.65 12.46 24.50
N ALA A 153 25.47 13.04 23.31
CA ALA A 153 25.10 14.46 23.15
C ALA A 153 23.73 14.80 23.74
N THR A 154 22.93 13.76 24.00
CA THR A 154 21.62 13.87 24.64
C THR A 154 21.53 12.83 25.74
N GLN A 155 20.70 13.07 26.74
CA GLN A 155 20.50 12.15 27.88
C GLN A 155 19.72 10.88 27.49
N GLU A 156 19.45 10.66 26.19
CA GLU A 156 18.70 9.53 25.66
C GLU A 156 19.34 8.95 24.42
N VAL A 157 19.04 7.68 24.14
CA VAL A 157 19.40 7.03 22.88
C VAL A 157 18.45 7.51 21.80
N LYS A 158 18.99 8.16 20.75
CA LYS A 158 18.17 8.64 19.64
C LYS A 158 18.04 7.60 18.55
N SER A 159 16.81 7.48 18.05
CA SER A 159 16.55 6.74 16.82
C SER A 159 16.79 7.63 15.60
N ILE A 160 17.76 7.27 14.77
CA ILE A 160 18.05 7.95 13.51
C ILE A 160 17.57 7.07 12.37
N ARG A 161 16.91 7.67 11.39
CA ARG A 161 16.45 6.98 10.19
C ARG A 161 17.23 7.50 8.98
N TYR A 162 17.91 6.58 8.29
CA TYR A 162 18.54 6.87 7.01
C TYR A 162 17.57 6.47 5.89
N ALA A 163 17.43 7.33 4.87
CA ALA A 163 16.65 7.02 3.67
C ALA A 163 17.36 5.92 2.87
N LYS A 164 16.63 4.88 2.48
CA LYS A 164 17.18 3.88 1.57
C LYS A 164 17.18 4.47 0.16
N ARG A 165 18.35 4.49 -0.49
CA ARG A 165 18.54 5.04 -1.83
C ARG A 165 19.70 4.39 -2.56
N TRP A 166 19.68 4.45 -3.87
CA TRP A 166 20.80 4.05 -4.71
C TRP A 166 21.92 5.08 -4.65
N ARG A 167 23.15 4.63 -4.89
CA ARG A 167 24.29 5.52 -5.15
C ARG A 167 24.20 5.99 -6.60
N ILE A 168 23.66 7.18 -6.82
CA ILE A 168 23.54 7.83 -8.12
C ILE A 168 24.50 9.02 -8.14
N GLU A 169 25.62 8.86 -8.86
CA GLU A 169 26.68 9.86 -8.99
C GLU A 169 26.85 10.24 -10.46
N PRO A 170 27.12 11.53 -10.78
CA PRO A 170 27.27 11.96 -12.16
C PRO A 170 28.55 11.38 -12.77
N SER A 171 28.45 10.80 -13.98
CA SER A 171 29.62 10.31 -14.73
C SER A 171 30.58 11.41 -15.14
N ASP A 172 30.10 12.65 -15.26
CA ASP A 172 30.88 13.87 -15.46
C ASP A 172 30.40 14.95 -14.48
N SER A 173 31.11 15.07 -13.36
CA SER A 173 30.78 16.04 -12.32
C SER A 173 30.96 17.50 -12.78
N ALA A 174 31.85 17.77 -13.75
CA ALA A 174 32.04 19.11 -14.26
C ALA A 174 30.88 19.52 -15.16
N ALA A 175 30.45 18.67 -16.08
CA ALA A 175 29.27 18.90 -16.93
C ALA A 175 28.00 19.03 -16.07
N TYR A 176 27.83 18.16 -15.02
CA TYR A 176 26.70 18.25 -14.09
C TYR A 176 26.64 19.60 -13.38
N ARG A 177 27.78 20.11 -12.89
CA ARG A 177 27.83 21.44 -12.24
C ARG A 177 27.53 22.61 -13.18
N ARG A 178 27.74 22.44 -14.49
CA ARG A 178 27.31 23.41 -15.48
C ARG A 178 25.82 23.34 -15.84
N GLY A 179 25.05 22.39 -15.22
CA GLY A 179 23.65 22.20 -15.51
C GLY A 179 23.35 21.34 -16.75
N GLU A 180 24.33 20.62 -17.26
CA GLU A 180 24.14 19.70 -18.39
C GLU A 180 23.55 18.38 -17.90
N LEU A 181 22.69 17.73 -18.72
CA LEU A 181 22.18 16.39 -18.43
C LEU A 181 23.28 15.35 -18.63
N VAL A 182 23.64 14.66 -17.55
CA VAL A 182 24.66 13.61 -17.54
C VAL A 182 24.07 12.25 -17.22
N ARG A 183 24.73 11.19 -17.64
CA ARG A 183 24.39 9.83 -17.16
C ARG A 183 24.94 9.60 -15.76
N PRO A 184 24.33 8.69 -14.98
CA PRO A 184 24.96 8.22 -13.76
C PRO A 184 26.22 7.37 -14.09
N VAL A 185 27.15 7.27 -13.14
CA VAL A 185 28.29 6.35 -13.23
C VAL A 185 27.80 4.92 -13.46
N LYS A 186 26.75 4.50 -12.71
CA LYS A 186 26.11 3.20 -12.84
C LYS A 186 24.63 3.37 -13.11
N GLN A 187 24.16 2.88 -14.26
CA GLN A 187 22.72 2.84 -14.57
C GLN A 187 22.03 1.74 -13.76
N LEU A 188 20.77 1.95 -13.44
CA LEU A 188 19.88 0.94 -12.87
C LEU A 188 19.27 0.14 -14.01
N VAL A 189 19.82 -1.04 -14.28
CA VAL A 189 19.40 -1.90 -15.39
C VAL A 189 18.49 -3.00 -14.87
N PHE A 190 17.20 -2.96 -15.25
CA PHE A 190 16.24 -4.03 -14.97
C PHE A 190 16.13 -4.97 -16.18
N TYR A 191 16.18 -6.26 -15.91
CA TYR A 191 16.05 -7.29 -16.93
C TYR A 191 14.67 -7.96 -16.86
N ILE A 192 13.94 -7.96 -17.98
CA ILE A 192 12.64 -8.63 -18.08
C ILE A 192 12.88 -10.14 -18.24
N ASP A 193 12.23 -10.92 -17.37
CA ASP A 193 12.26 -12.38 -17.39
C ASP A 193 11.75 -12.93 -18.73
N SER A 194 12.43 -13.95 -19.25
CA SER A 194 12.02 -14.66 -20.48
C SER A 194 10.64 -15.36 -20.37
N LEU A 195 10.14 -15.60 -19.15
CA LEU A 195 8.81 -16.15 -18.91
C LEU A 195 7.70 -15.06 -18.98
N MET A 196 8.07 -13.79 -19.06
CA MET A 196 7.13 -12.70 -19.19
C MET A 196 6.42 -12.76 -20.55
N PRO A 197 5.08 -12.60 -20.60
CA PRO A 197 4.39 -12.48 -21.88
C PRO A 197 4.95 -11.32 -22.71
N VAL A 198 5.52 -11.62 -23.86
CA VAL A 198 6.26 -10.66 -24.73
C VAL A 198 5.44 -9.42 -25.06
N LYS A 199 4.12 -9.58 -25.23
CA LYS A 199 3.19 -8.47 -25.47
C LYS A 199 3.20 -7.39 -24.37
N TRP A 200 3.70 -7.69 -23.17
CA TRP A 200 3.78 -6.76 -22.04
C TRP A 200 5.11 -6.00 -21.98
N ASN A 201 6.16 -6.47 -22.66
CA ASN A 201 7.50 -5.85 -22.60
C ASN A 201 7.50 -4.34 -22.91
N PRO A 202 6.78 -3.81 -23.92
CA PRO A 202 6.74 -2.37 -24.18
C PRO A 202 6.17 -1.57 -23.00
N TYR A 203 5.13 -2.09 -22.35
CA TYR A 203 4.47 -1.42 -21.22
C TYR A 203 5.29 -1.51 -19.93
N ILE A 204 5.98 -2.64 -19.70
CA ILE A 204 6.93 -2.80 -18.61
C ILE A 204 8.07 -1.78 -18.75
N LYS A 205 8.64 -1.69 -19.95
CA LYS A 205 9.68 -0.71 -20.26
C LYS A 205 9.18 0.70 -20.04
N ALA A 206 8.03 1.06 -20.60
CA ALA A 206 7.43 2.39 -20.45
C ALA A 206 7.15 2.75 -18.99
N GLY A 207 6.65 1.79 -18.18
CA GLY A 207 6.39 2.01 -16.75
C GLY A 207 7.68 2.25 -15.96
N ALA A 208 8.69 1.41 -16.15
CA ALA A 208 9.96 1.53 -15.44
C ALA A 208 10.74 2.78 -15.85
N GLU A 209 10.88 3.04 -17.14
CA GLU A 209 11.64 4.18 -17.67
C GLU A 209 10.90 5.53 -17.52
N SER A 210 9.61 5.53 -17.14
CA SER A 210 8.86 6.77 -16.87
C SER A 210 9.51 7.65 -15.79
N TRP A 211 10.23 7.04 -14.86
CA TRP A 211 10.96 7.71 -13.78
C TRP A 211 12.15 8.56 -14.29
N ASN A 212 12.68 8.28 -15.47
CA ASN A 212 13.79 9.06 -16.03
C ASN A 212 13.46 10.55 -16.15
N LYS A 213 12.19 10.91 -16.38
CA LYS A 213 11.75 12.32 -16.40
C LYS A 213 11.94 13.03 -15.05
N ALA A 214 11.74 12.32 -13.94
CA ALA A 214 11.99 12.87 -12.61
C ALA A 214 13.51 13.05 -12.37
N PHE A 215 14.33 12.13 -12.86
CA PHE A 215 15.78 12.24 -12.81
C PHE A 215 16.33 13.35 -13.72
N GLU A 216 15.73 13.58 -14.88
CA GLU A 216 16.10 14.69 -15.78
C GLU A 216 15.96 16.06 -15.10
N LYS A 217 14.95 16.24 -14.24
CA LYS A 217 14.74 17.47 -13.45
C LYS A 217 15.86 17.77 -12.45
N ILE A 218 16.61 16.75 -12.07
CA ILE A 218 17.76 16.87 -11.18
C ILE A 218 19.12 16.68 -11.91
N GLY A 219 19.14 16.78 -13.23
CA GLY A 219 20.36 16.78 -14.04
C GLY A 219 20.85 15.41 -14.51
N PHE A 220 20.09 14.32 -14.32
CA PHE A 220 20.48 13.00 -14.78
C PHE A 220 19.61 12.52 -15.95
N LYS A 221 20.21 11.89 -16.94
CA LYS A 221 19.54 11.20 -18.04
C LYS A 221 19.82 9.71 -18.02
N ASP A 222 18.90 8.91 -18.55
CA ASP A 222 19.06 7.47 -18.74
C ASP A 222 19.47 6.74 -17.44
N VAL A 223 18.87 7.11 -16.29
CA VAL A 223 19.19 6.47 -15.00
C VAL A 223 18.67 5.04 -14.96
N ILE A 224 17.42 4.84 -15.43
CA ILE A 224 16.77 3.55 -15.49
C ILE A 224 16.76 3.06 -16.93
N CYS A 225 17.21 1.83 -17.12
CA CYS A 225 17.22 1.15 -18.40
C CYS A 225 16.59 -0.24 -18.25
N VAL A 226 15.70 -0.60 -19.17
CA VAL A 226 15.07 -1.93 -19.18
C VAL A 226 15.54 -2.73 -20.37
N LYS A 227 16.01 -3.95 -20.13
CA LYS A 227 16.51 -4.89 -21.14
C LYS A 227 15.78 -6.23 -21.01
N GLU A 228 15.73 -6.99 -22.09
CA GLU A 228 15.34 -8.40 -22.04
C GLU A 228 16.54 -9.26 -21.63
N PHE A 229 16.29 -10.46 -21.11
CA PHE A 229 17.35 -11.44 -20.86
C PHE A 229 18.12 -11.70 -22.15
N PRO A 230 19.46 -11.63 -22.11
CA PRO A 230 20.28 -11.87 -23.30
C PRO A 230 20.12 -13.35 -23.73
N LYS A 231 19.78 -13.56 -25.03
CA LYS A 231 19.50 -14.90 -25.57
C LYS A 231 20.74 -15.76 -25.76
N ASN A 232 21.89 -15.11 -25.99
CA ASN A 232 23.13 -15.80 -26.39
C ASN A 232 24.30 -15.59 -25.43
N ASP A 233 24.02 -15.05 -24.23
CA ASP A 233 25.02 -14.84 -23.19
C ASP A 233 24.98 -15.99 -22.19
N THR A 234 25.91 -16.92 -22.32
CA THR A 234 26.04 -18.08 -21.44
C THR A 234 26.54 -17.72 -20.04
N LEU A 235 27.07 -16.53 -19.85
CA LEU A 235 27.55 -16.01 -18.58
C LEU A 235 26.47 -15.24 -17.81
N PHE A 236 25.38 -14.87 -18.49
CA PHE A 236 24.29 -14.16 -17.86
C PHE A 236 23.58 -15.04 -16.81
N ASN A 237 23.60 -14.58 -15.57
CA ASN A 237 22.92 -15.25 -14.46
C ASN A 237 21.82 -14.33 -13.89
N ALA A 238 20.58 -14.62 -14.22
CA ALA A 238 19.41 -13.87 -13.70
C ALA A 238 19.25 -13.97 -12.18
N ASN A 239 19.93 -14.93 -11.54
CA ASN A 239 19.96 -15.07 -10.06
C ASN A 239 21.20 -14.42 -9.44
N SER A 240 22.03 -13.71 -10.21
CA SER A 240 23.15 -12.93 -9.67
C SER A 240 22.65 -11.75 -8.86
N PHE A 241 23.36 -11.40 -7.79
CA PHE A 241 23.06 -10.23 -6.99
C PHE A 241 23.17 -8.92 -7.78
N ASP A 242 24.04 -8.89 -8.79
CA ASP A 242 24.20 -7.72 -9.66
C ASP A 242 23.10 -7.57 -10.71
N CYS A 243 22.22 -8.57 -10.83
CA CYS A 243 21.14 -8.58 -11.79
C CYS A 243 19.81 -8.19 -11.13
N MET A 244 19.28 -7.01 -11.48
CA MET A 244 17.93 -6.62 -11.11
C MET A 244 16.94 -7.18 -12.10
N THR A 245 15.91 -7.87 -11.62
CA THR A 245 14.98 -8.59 -12.51
C THR A 245 13.54 -8.15 -12.29
N ILE A 246 12.78 -8.13 -13.38
CA ILE A 246 11.31 -8.05 -13.37
C ILE A 246 10.81 -9.43 -13.77
N ARG A 247 10.37 -10.23 -12.79
CA ARG A 247 9.98 -11.63 -12.95
C ARG A 247 8.49 -11.83 -12.97
N TYR A 248 8.06 -12.91 -13.59
CA TYR A 248 6.67 -13.35 -13.64
C TYR A 248 6.45 -14.61 -12.82
N SER A 249 5.40 -14.62 -12.01
CA SER A 249 4.99 -15.78 -11.22
C SER A 249 3.53 -16.12 -11.49
N ALA A 250 3.28 -17.36 -11.84
CA ALA A 250 1.93 -17.91 -11.96
C ALA A 250 1.37 -18.24 -10.56
N SER A 251 1.06 -17.21 -9.79
CA SER A 251 0.56 -17.32 -8.41
C SER A 251 -0.77 -16.59 -8.22
N TRP A 252 -1.49 -16.99 -7.15
CA TRP A 252 -2.76 -16.37 -6.75
C TRP A 252 -2.62 -15.00 -6.05
N LEU A 253 -1.39 -14.55 -5.80
CA LEU A 253 -1.16 -13.26 -5.17
C LEU A 253 -1.58 -12.10 -6.09
N ASN A 254 -2.18 -11.06 -5.51
CA ASN A 254 -2.84 -9.97 -6.23
C ASN A 254 -1.96 -8.73 -6.37
N SER A 255 -0.63 -8.86 -6.25
CA SER A 255 0.27 -7.72 -6.20
C SER A 255 1.53 -7.93 -7.02
N ALA A 256 2.15 -6.82 -7.43
CA ALA A 256 3.56 -6.79 -7.72
C ALA A 256 4.32 -6.63 -6.39
N GLN A 257 5.38 -7.39 -6.21
CA GLN A 257 6.22 -7.34 -5.01
C GLN A 257 7.61 -6.85 -5.39
N THR A 258 8.09 -5.83 -4.69
CA THR A 258 9.46 -5.32 -4.85
C THR A 258 10.27 -5.68 -3.62
N THR A 259 11.36 -6.38 -3.83
CA THR A 259 12.33 -6.72 -2.78
C THR A 259 13.55 -5.84 -2.92
N ILE A 260 13.96 -5.17 -1.83
CA ILE A 260 15.13 -4.31 -1.77
C ILE A 260 16.15 -4.92 -0.83
N HIS A 261 17.38 -5.08 -1.29
CA HIS A 261 18.53 -5.41 -0.47
C HIS A 261 19.39 -4.15 -0.29
N SER A 262 19.68 -3.79 0.95
CA SER A 262 20.41 -2.55 1.26
C SER A 262 21.52 -2.78 2.29
N ASP A 263 22.57 -1.97 2.18
CA ASP A 263 23.61 -1.87 3.19
C ASP A 263 23.02 -1.26 4.47
N THR A 264 23.00 -2.04 5.53
CA THR A 264 22.45 -1.59 6.82
C THR A 264 23.28 -0.49 7.49
N ARG A 265 24.52 -0.24 7.04
CA ARG A 265 25.37 0.84 7.58
C ARG A 265 24.87 2.22 7.15
N THR A 266 24.33 2.33 5.92
CA THR A 266 24.06 3.62 5.27
C THR A 266 22.67 3.76 4.67
N GLY A 267 21.98 2.63 4.45
CA GLY A 267 20.74 2.58 3.65
C GLY A 267 20.99 2.56 2.13
N GLU A 268 22.25 2.38 1.67
CA GLU A 268 22.51 2.22 0.24
C GLU A 268 21.78 1.00 -0.31
N ILE A 269 20.94 1.19 -1.34
CA ILE A 269 20.28 0.09 -2.04
C ILE A 269 21.32 -0.57 -2.94
N LEU A 270 21.52 -1.88 -2.79
CA LEU A 270 22.47 -2.67 -3.55
C LEU A 270 21.81 -3.51 -4.63
N ASN A 271 20.56 -3.92 -4.42
CA ASN A 271 19.75 -4.65 -5.38
C ASN A 271 18.27 -4.38 -5.14
N ALA A 272 17.49 -4.36 -6.22
CA ALA A 272 16.03 -4.38 -6.18
C ALA A 272 15.50 -5.32 -7.26
N SER A 273 14.56 -6.19 -6.90
CA SER A 273 13.92 -7.10 -7.84
C SER A 273 12.41 -7.02 -7.70
N ILE A 274 11.71 -7.13 -8.84
CA ILE A 274 10.26 -7.02 -8.94
C ILE A 274 9.69 -8.37 -9.35
N LEU A 275 8.69 -8.85 -8.61
CA LEU A 275 7.93 -10.05 -8.94
C LEU A 275 6.49 -9.65 -9.28
N ILE A 276 6.06 -9.94 -10.49
CA ILE A 276 4.68 -9.74 -10.95
C ILE A 276 3.93 -11.06 -10.81
N ASN A 277 2.85 -11.05 -10.05
CA ASN A 277 1.99 -12.21 -9.90
C ASN A 277 0.87 -12.21 -10.94
N ALA A 278 0.57 -13.36 -11.52
CA ALA A 278 -0.42 -13.51 -12.59
C ALA A 278 -1.81 -12.99 -12.20
N ASN A 279 -2.22 -13.24 -10.95
CA ASN A 279 -3.54 -12.84 -10.47
C ASN A 279 -3.68 -11.32 -10.21
N MET A 280 -2.57 -10.57 -10.17
CA MET A 280 -2.61 -9.10 -10.06
C MET A 280 -3.48 -8.48 -11.16
N ILE A 281 -3.35 -8.97 -12.39
CA ILE A 281 -4.10 -8.47 -13.54
C ILE A 281 -5.61 -8.69 -13.36
N SER A 282 -6.01 -9.82 -12.77
CA SER A 282 -7.43 -10.13 -12.53
C SER A 282 -8.11 -9.12 -11.60
N VAL A 283 -7.40 -8.65 -10.56
CA VAL A 283 -7.92 -7.62 -9.63
C VAL A 283 -8.00 -6.27 -10.33
N GLN A 284 -6.94 -5.89 -11.04
CA GLN A 284 -6.93 -4.63 -11.80
C GLN A 284 -8.01 -4.59 -12.89
N TYR A 285 -8.38 -5.75 -13.47
CA TYR A 285 -9.50 -5.84 -14.40
C TYR A 285 -10.82 -5.51 -13.72
N ALA A 286 -11.08 -6.04 -12.52
CA ALA A 286 -12.29 -5.72 -11.77
C ALA A 286 -12.38 -4.22 -11.48
N ASP A 287 -11.28 -3.63 -10.98
CA ASP A 287 -11.21 -2.18 -10.72
C ASP A 287 -11.44 -1.35 -11.98
N ARG A 288 -10.83 -1.75 -13.11
CA ARG A 288 -10.97 -1.06 -14.41
C ARG A 288 -12.40 -1.12 -14.94
N ILE A 289 -13.05 -2.28 -14.84
CA ILE A 289 -14.44 -2.48 -15.21
C ILE A 289 -15.37 -1.64 -14.32
N GLY A 290 -15.26 -1.80 -13.01
CA GLY A 290 -16.09 -1.07 -12.05
C GLY A 290 -16.02 0.44 -12.22
N ALA A 291 -14.84 0.96 -12.58
CA ALA A 291 -14.63 2.39 -12.79
C ALA A 291 -15.12 2.89 -14.15
N THR A 292 -15.03 2.09 -15.22
CA THR A 292 -15.11 2.66 -16.58
C THR A 292 -15.96 1.91 -17.58
N VAL A 293 -16.64 0.83 -17.20
CA VAL A 293 -17.48 0.05 -18.14
C VAL A 293 -18.56 0.90 -18.80
N ALA A 294 -19.06 1.93 -18.11
CA ALA A 294 -20.07 2.84 -18.64
C ALA A 294 -19.55 3.87 -19.66
N ILE A 295 -18.24 4.17 -19.61
CA ILE A 295 -17.63 5.28 -20.35
C ILE A 295 -16.58 4.82 -21.38
N ASP A 296 -16.04 3.60 -21.25
CA ASP A 296 -15.05 3.03 -22.17
C ASP A 296 -15.59 1.71 -22.76
N PRO A 297 -16.12 1.73 -23.98
CA PRO A 297 -16.62 0.51 -24.64
C PRO A 297 -15.58 -0.59 -24.83
N ARG A 298 -14.28 -0.25 -24.84
CA ARG A 298 -13.17 -1.21 -25.02
C ARG A 298 -13.08 -2.24 -23.89
N VAL A 299 -13.63 -1.93 -22.69
CA VAL A 299 -13.66 -2.86 -21.56
C VAL A 299 -14.91 -3.73 -21.49
N ARG A 300 -15.85 -3.59 -22.46
CA ARG A 300 -17.08 -4.39 -22.55
C ARG A 300 -16.84 -5.71 -23.28
N THR A 301 -15.86 -6.46 -22.83
CA THR A 301 -15.42 -7.72 -23.43
C THR A 301 -14.91 -8.66 -22.34
N THR A 302 -14.96 -9.97 -22.62
CA THR A 302 -14.47 -11.00 -21.67
C THR A 302 -12.94 -11.02 -21.56
N VAL A 303 -12.24 -10.53 -22.58
CA VAL A 303 -10.78 -10.41 -22.61
C VAL A 303 -10.39 -9.01 -23.05
N PHE A 304 -9.74 -8.26 -22.18
CA PHE A 304 -9.34 -6.89 -22.52
C PHE A 304 -8.39 -6.81 -23.71
N PRO A 305 -8.54 -5.82 -24.57
CA PRO A 305 -7.55 -5.44 -25.57
C PRO A 305 -6.15 -5.28 -24.96
N GLN A 306 -5.11 -5.52 -25.75
CA GLN A 306 -3.73 -5.46 -25.29
C GLN A 306 -3.37 -4.10 -24.70
N GLU A 307 -3.89 -3.03 -25.28
CA GLU A 307 -3.63 -1.65 -24.84
C GLU A 307 -4.16 -1.41 -23.42
N ILE A 308 -5.36 -1.88 -23.12
CA ILE A 308 -5.96 -1.75 -21.78
C ILE A 308 -5.18 -2.58 -20.74
N GLN A 309 -4.78 -3.82 -21.12
CA GLN A 309 -3.90 -4.62 -20.27
C GLN A 309 -2.57 -3.90 -20.03
N GLY A 310 -2.03 -3.31 -21.08
CA GLY A 310 -0.75 -2.60 -21.07
C GLY A 310 -0.77 -1.38 -20.16
N GLU A 311 -1.82 -0.55 -20.18
CA GLU A 311 -1.97 0.60 -19.28
C GLU A 311 -1.91 0.18 -17.81
N LEU A 312 -2.59 -0.91 -17.44
CA LEU A 312 -2.62 -1.42 -16.08
C LEU A 312 -1.25 -1.96 -15.63
N ILE A 313 -0.57 -2.69 -16.52
CA ILE A 313 0.78 -3.20 -16.28
C ILE A 313 1.77 -2.04 -16.14
N GLN A 314 1.69 -1.05 -17.02
CA GLN A 314 2.55 0.12 -16.97
C GLN A 314 2.43 0.85 -15.63
N ALA A 315 1.19 1.07 -15.14
CA ALA A 315 0.94 1.70 -13.85
C ALA A 315 1.52 0.88 -12.68
N ALA A 316 1.30 -0.45 -12.68
CA ALA A 316 1.82 -1.33 -11.65
C ALA A 316 3.35 -1.39 -11.63
N ILE A 317 4.00 -1.39 -12.80
CA ILE A 317 5.46 -1.37 -12.90
C ILE A 317 6.03 -0.01 -12.47
N ALA A 318 5.41 1.10 -12.86
CA ALA A 318 5.84 2.42 -12.40
C ALA A 318 5.84 2.49 -10.86
N GLN A 319 4.79 1.99 -10.20
CA GLN A 319 4.73 1.90 -8.74
C GLN A 319 5.79 0.96 -8.16
N ALA A 320 5.96 -0.25 -8.72
CA ALA A 320 6.92 -1.22 -8.24
C ALA A 320 8.36 -0.71 -8.33
N VAL A 321 8.71 -0.01 -9.42
CA VAL A 321 10.01 0.64 -9.58
C VAL A 321 10.17 1.78 -8.58
N GLY A 322 9.13 2.58 -8.32
CA GLY A 322 9.15 3.62 -7.28
C GLY A 322 9.51 3.04 -5.91
N THR A 323 8.93 1.88 -5.56
CA THR A 323 9.33 1.15 -4.34
C THR A 323 10.81 0.75 -4.41
N GLY A 324 11.29 0.25 -5.55
CA GLY A 324 12.70 -0.09 -5.79
C GLY A 324 13.65 1.11 -5.72
N LEU A 325 13.15 2.32 -5.91
CA LEU A 325 13.86 3.58 -5.74
C LEU A 325 13.82 4.11 -4.29
N GLY A 326 13.18 3.41 -3.36
CA GLY A 326 13.12 3.81 -1.95
C GLY A 326 11.88 4.59 -1.53
N LEU A 327 10.88 4.75 -2.41
CA LEU A 327 9.60 5.37 -2.07
C LEU A 327 8.68 4.37 -1.35
N THR A 328 7.77 4.89 -0.51
CA THR A 328 6.65 4.13 0.06
C THR A 328 5.33 4.62 -0.51
N MET A 329 4.24 3.90 -0.23
CA MET A 329 2.91 4.27 -0.68
C MET A 329 2.50 5.66 -0.17
N ASN A 330 1.96 6.49 -1.06
CA ASN A 330 1.30 7.76 -0.72
C ASN A 330 -0.21 7.63 -0.93
N TRP A 331 -0.94 7.35 0.13
CA TRP A 331 -2.38 7.07 0.07
C TRP A 331 -3.24 8.28 -0.28
N GLY A 332 -2.73 9.50 -0.06
CA GLY A 332 -3.42 10.74 -0.40
C GLY A 332 -3.17 11.26 -1.82
N ALA A 333 -2.34 10.58 -2.60
CA ALA A 333 -1.96 11.06 -3.94
C ALA A 333 -3.16 11.27 -4.88
N SER A 334 -4.20 10.44 -4.77
CA SER A 334 -5.43 10.54 -5.57
C SER A 334 -6.30 11.76 -5.23
N CYS A 335 -6.10 12.37 -4.05
CA CYS A 335 -6.87 13.53 -3.58
C CYS A 335 -6.20 14.87 -3.91
N ALA A 336 -5.06 14.87 -4.59
CA ALA A 336 -4.27 16.08 -4.81
C ALA A 336 -4.84 17.02 -5.87
N TYR A 337 -5.54 16.51 -6.86
CA TYR A 337 -5.98 17.29 -8.02
C TYR A 337 -7.44 17.68 -7.94
N PRO A 338 -7.81 18.89 -8.45
CA PRO A 338 -9.21 19.29 -8.55
C PRO A 338 -10.01 18.29 -9.41
N VAL A 339 -11.19 17.91 -8.92
CA VAL A 339 -12.04 16.90 -9.61
C VAL A 339 -12.32 17.30 -11.06
N ASP A 340 -12.59 18.60 -11.35
CA ASP A 340 -12.83 19.07 -12.71
C ASP A 340 -11.63 18.88 -13.64
N SER A 341 -10.42 19.00 -13.11
CA SER A 341 -9.20 18.82 -13.89
C SER A 341 -9.03 17.38 -14.39
N LEU A 342 -9.60 16.40 -13.65
CA LEU A 342 -9.56 14.99 -14.04
C LEU A 342 -10.45 14.66 -15.24
N ARG A 343 -11.30 15.60 -15.67
CA ARG A 343 -12.10 15.54 -16.87
C ARG A 343 -11.48 16.29 -18.06
N SER A 344 -10.33 16.91 -17.87
CA SER A 344 -9.60 17.62 -18.91
C SER A 344 -8.53 16.74 -19.56
N ALA A 345 -8.61 16.56 -20.87
CA ALA A 345 -7.60 15.81 -21.64
C ALA A 345 -6.20 16.43 -21.52
N SER A 346 -6.09 17.75 -21.70
CA SER A 346 -4.80 18.45 -21.57
C SER A 346 -4.18 18.34 -20.19
N PHE A 347 -5.00 18.39 -19.12
CA PHE A 347 -4.53 18.22 -17.77
C PHE A 347 -4.06 16.78 -17.51
N THR A 348 -4.92 15.79 -17.78
CA THR A 348 -4.62 14.38 -17.48
C THR A 348 -3.48 13.83 -18.31
N GLN A 349 -3.33 14.28 -19.56
CA GLN A 349 -2.17 13.94 -20.41
C GLN A 349 -0.87 14.56 -19.88
N LYS A 350 -0.92 15.75 -19.29
CA LYS A 350 0.27 16.43 -18.75
C LYS A 350 0.62 15.91 -17.35
N TYR A 351 -0.34 15.88 -16.44
CA TYR A 351 -0.09 15.65 -15.00
C TYR A 351 -0.48 14.24 -14.50
N GLY A 352 -1.20 13.46 -15.30
CA GLY A 352 -1.80 12.19 -14.83
C GLY A 352 -3.07 12.39 -14.03
N LEU A 353 -3.41 11.41 -13.21
CA LEU A 353 -4.63 11.40 -12.39
C LEU A 353 -4.36 11.65 -10.90
N ALA A 354 -3.09 11.67 -10.50
CA ALA A 354 -2.66 11.79 -9.12
C ALA A 354 -1.29 12.45 -9.04
N SER A 355 -0.97 13.01 -7.89
CA SER A 355 0.35 13.62 -7.64
C SER A 355 1.49 12.61 -7.53
N SER A 356 1.17 11.31 -7.43
CA SER A 356 2.14 10.22 -7.32
C SER A 356 1.61 8.92 -7.91
N VAL A 357 2.49 8.12 -8.51
CA VAL A 357 2.20 6.72 -8.87
C VAL A 357 2.20 5.81 -7.64
N MET A 358 2.69 6.29 -6.50
CA MET A 358 2.72 5.51 -5.25
C MET A 358 1.36 5.43 -4.55
N GLY A 359 0.29 5.97 -5.13
CA GLY A 359 -1.09 5.85 -4.64
C GLY A 359 -1.80 4.52 -4.99
N GLY A 360 -1.13 3.62 -5.67
CA GLY A 360 -1.74 2.41 -6.28
C GLY A 360 -2.13 2.64 -7.74
N VAL A 361 -2.81 1.66 -8.33
CA VAL A 361 -3.35 1.82 -9.69
C VAL A 361 -4.62 2.67 -9.62
N ILE A 362 -4.49 3.96 -9.96
CA ILE A 362 -5.57 4.94 -9.91
C ILE A 362 -6.27 4.98 -11.26
N ILE A 363 -7.61 4.83 -11.23
CA ILE A 363 -8.46 4.76 -12.41
C ILE A 363 -9.50 5.89 -12.34
N ASN A 364 -9.67 6.60 -13.45
CA ASN A 364 -10.56 7.74 -13.58
C ASN A 364 -12.02 7.28 -13.83
N ASP A 365 -12.86 7.41 -12.82
CA ASP A 365 -14.28 7.10 -12.88
C ASP A 365 -15.18 8.35 -12.92
N VAL A 366 -14.58 9.55 -12.84
CA VAL A 366 -15.32 10.82 -12.90
C VAL A 366 -15.45 11.37 -14.32
N ALA A 367 -14.71 10.81 -15.26
CA ALA A 367 -14.81 11.15 -16.68
C ALA A 367 -16.15 10.70 -17.28
N THR A 368 -16.58 11.35 -18.36
CA THR A 368 -17.70 10.92 -19.20
C THR A 368 -17.19 10.20 -20.45
N GLU A 369 -18.12 9.57 -21.18
CA GLU A 369 -17.80 8.95 -22.47
C GLU A 369 -17.29 9.99 -23.50
N GLU A 370 -17.74 11.23 -23.42
CA GLU A 370 -17.24 12.34 -24.23
C GLU A 370 -15.82 12.74 -23.83
N ASP A 371 -15.54 12.83 -22.54
CA ASP A 371 -14.20 13.12 -22.02
C ASP A 371 -13.18 12.06 -22.51
N VAL A 372 -13.59 10.78 -22.53
CA VAL A 372 -12.77 9.67 -23.05
C VAL A 372 -12.50 9.83 -24.56
N ARG A 373 -13.52 10.17 -25.34
CA ARG A 373 -13.35 10.44 -26.79
C ARG A 373 -12.42 11.63 -27.04
N ASN A 374 -12.41 12.60 -26.14
CA ASN A 374 -11.54 13.77 -26.21
C ASN A 374 -10.13 13.50 -25.69
N GLY A 375 -9.80 12.27 -25.27
CA GLY A 375 -8.45 11.85 -24.90
C GLY A 375 -8.10 12.03 -23.42
N VAL A 376 -9.07 12.09 -22.52
CA VAL A 376 -8.84 12.04 -21.07
C VAL A 376 -8.19 10.71 -20.70
N CYS A 377 -7.14 10.76 -19.88
CA CYS A 377 -6.49 9.56 -19.37
C CYS A 377 -7.40 8.83 -18.36
N LEU A 378 -7.47 7.50 -18.48
CA LEU A 378 -8.27 6.66 -17.58
C LEU A 378 -7.43 5.90 -16.55
N VAL A 379 -6.13 5.82 -16.71
CA VAL A 379 -5.20 5.16 -15.77
C VAL A 379 -4.01 6.07 -15.48
N ASN A 380 -3.56 6.14 -14.23
CA ASN A 380 -2.38 6.88 -13.85
C ASN A 380 -1.13 6.04 -14.09
N THR A 381 -0.36 6.35 -15.15
CA THR A 381 0.76 5.50 -15.61
C THR A 381 2.14 6.12 -15.43
N LYS A 382 2.24 7.31 -14.85
CA LYS A 382 3.51 8.05 -14.77
C LYS A 382 3.68 8.76 -13.43
N PRO A 383 4.95 8.95 -12.97
CA PRO A 383 5.25 9.76 -11.79
C PRO A 383 4.69 11.18 -11.88
N GLY A 384 4.27 11.70 -10.74
CA GLY A 384 3.73 13.05 -10.59
C GLY A 384 4.64 13.99 -9.80
N PRO A 385 4.17 15.22 -9.48
CA PRO A 385 4.97 16.23 -8.77
C PRO A 385 5.54 15.76 -7.42
N TYR A 386 4.76 15.01 -6.65
CA TYR A 386 5.24 14.44 -5.39
C TYR A 386 6.42 13.47 -5.61
N ASP A 387 6.32 12.61 -6.61
CA ASP A 387 7.39 11.66 -6.94
C ASP A 387 8.67 12.39 -7.35
N GLU A 388 8.52 13.48 -8.10
CA GLU A 388 9.65 14.32 -8.53
C GLU A 388 10.34 14.98 -7.33
N LEU A 389 9.58 15.46 -6.34
CA LEU A 389 10.14 15.99 -5.09
C LEU A 389 10.89 14.90 -4.32
N VAL A 390 10.34 13.68 -4.23
CA VAL A 390 11.02 12.57 -3.54
C VAL A 390 12.29 12.15 -4.27
N ILE A 391 12.28 12.10 -5.60
CA ILE A 391 13.50 11.83 -6.39
C ILE A 391 14.55 12.94 -6.16
N LYS A 392 14.14 14.21 -6.15
CA LYS A 392 15.03 15.33 -5.80
C LYS A 392 15.63 15.11 -4.40
N TYR A 393 14.79 14.83 -3.42
CA TYR A 393 15.22 14.60 -2.04
C TYR A 393 16.22 13.45 -1.94
N LEU A 394 15.96 12.30 -2.58
CA LEU A 394 16.80 11.12 -2.47
C LEU A 394 18.10 11.21 -3.28
N TYR A 395 18.07 11.82 -4.45
CA TYR A 395 19.09 11.60 -5.47
C TYR A 395 19.83 12.86 -5.95
N GLN A 396 19.30 14.07 -5.72
CA GLN A 396 20.04 15.26 -6.11
C GLN A 396 21.31 15.37 -5.25
N PRO A 397 22.50 15.44 -5.87
CA PRO A 397 23.76 15.66 -5.17
C PRO A 397 23.75 16.95 -4.35
N ILE A 398 24.16 16.84 -3.10
CA ILE A 398 24.37 17.97 -2.18
C ILE A 398 25.81 17.90 -1.70
N TYR A 399 26.56 18.98 -1.92
CA TYR A 399 27.97 19.06 -1.56
C TYR A 399 28.11 19.68 -0.15
N ALA A 400 27.50 19.04 0.84
CA ALA A 400 27.55 19.47 2.22
C ALA A 400 28.77 18.89 2.94
N SER A 401 29.29 19.63 3.91
CA SER A 401 30.41 19.21 4.75
C SER A 401 29.98 18.28 5.89
N SER A 402 28.68 18.24 6.21
CA SER A 402 28.10 17.45 7.30
C SER A 402 26.66 17.02 7.00
N LEU A 403 26.19 15.97 7.70
CA LEU A 403 24.80 15.54 7.63
C LEU A 403 23.82 16.64 8.08
N GLN A 404 24.24 17.51 8.99
CA GLN A 404 23.40 18.61 9.48
C GLN A 404 23.20 19.69 8.40
N GLU A 405 24.27 20.08 7.69
CA GLU A 405 24.21 21.01 6.57
C GLU A 405 23.37 20.44 5.42
N GLU A 406 23.54 19.15 5.10
CA GLU A 406 22.69 18.47 4.12
C GLU A 406 21.22 18.53 4.53
N LYS A 407 20.91 18.26 5.82
CA LYS A 407 19.55 18.29 6.37
C LYS A 407 18.90 19.65 6.22
N GLU A 408 19.62 20.74 6.41
CA GLU A 408 19.06 22.10 6.23
C GLU A 408 18.65 22.36 4.78
N THR A 409 19.44 21.91 3.82
CA THR A 409 19.10 21.97 2.39
C THR A 409 17.87 21.12 2.07
N LEU A 410 17.83 19.88 2.57
CA LEU A 410 16.73 18.95 2.38
C LEU A 410 15.42 19.49 2.99
N ASP A 411 15.50 20.08 4.18
CA ASP A 411 14.36 20.69 4.85
C ASP A 411 13.81 21.90 4.06
N SER A 412 14.69 22.71 3.47
CA SER A 412 14.26 23.83 2.62
C SER A 412 13.45 23.34 1.41
N TRP A 413 13.86 22.26 0.76
CA TRP A 413 13.13 21.70 -0.38
C TRP A 413 11.74 21.20 -0.03
N ILE A 414 11.56 20.60 1.15
CA ILE A 414 10.23 20.17 1.62
C ILE A 414 9.40 21.43 1.95
N ARG A 415 9.98 22.40 2.63
CA ARG A 415 9.28 23.61 3.09
C ARG A 415 8.77 24.47 1.93
N GLU A 416 9.48 24.54 0.81
CA GLU A 416 9.04 25.22 -0.41
C GLU A 416 7.65 24.75 -0.89
N HIS A 417 7.26 23.52 -0.53
CA HIS A 417 6.03 22.87 -0.98
C HIS A 417 5.05 22.57 0.17
N THR A 418 5.36 23.02 1.40
CA THR A 418 4.49 22.78 2.55
C THR A 418 3.13 23.45 2.36
N GLY A 419 2.06 22.68 2.47
CA GLY A 419 0.68 23.14 2.27
C GLY A 419 0.17 22.99 0.83
N ASP A 420 1.02 22.70 -0.14
CA ASP A 420 0.60 22.40 -1.50
C ASP A 420 0.16 20.93 -1.61
N PRO A 421 -1.14 20.65 -1.92
CA PRO A 421 -1.64 19.28 -2.00
C PRO A 421 -0.93 18.43 -3.06
N TYR A 422 -0.30 19.05 -4.06
CA TYR A 422 0.42 18.32 -5.12
C TYR A 422 1.69 17.65 -4.59
N TYR A 423 2.20 18.07 -3.44
CA TYR A 423 3.41 17.53 -2.81
C TYR A 423 3.16 16.88 -1.46
N ALA A 424 1.88 16.78 -1.06
CA ALA A 424 1.52 16.21 0.24
C ALA A 424 1.80 14.71 0.31
N TYR A 425 2.35 14.27 1.43
CA TYR A 425 2.47 12.87 1.79
C TYR A 425 1.43 12.49 2.84
N ILE A 426 0.58 11.53 2.51
CA ILE A 426 -0.41 11.00 3.43
C ILE A 426 -0.10 9.52 3.66
N ARG A 427 0.39 9.22 4.86
CA ARG A 427 0.70 7.84 5.25
C ARG A 427 -0.56 7.08 5.66
N ASN A 428 -0.52 5.76 5.55
CA ASN A 428 -1.57 4.91 6.08
C ASN A 428 -1.64 5.04 7.61
N GLN A 429 -2.82 5.34 8.13
CA GLN A 429 -3.09 5.44 9.56
C GLN A 429 -3.83 4.20 10.01
N SER A 430 -3.16 3.32 10.75
CA SER A 430 -3.70 2.00 11.09
C SER A 430 -4.69 1.98 12.26
N ARG A 431 -4.86 3.07 13.03
CA ARG A 431 -5.67 3.07 14.25
C ARG A 431 -6.87 4.02 14.26
N PHE A 432 -6.76 5.18 13.62
CA PHE A 432 -7.87 6.13 13.47
C PHE A 432 -7.82 6.67 12.05
N ASP A 433 -8.66 6.13 11.21
CA ASP A 433 -8.79 6.57 9.81
C ASP A 433 -9.62 7.87 9.78
N SER A 434 -9.07 8.92 10.40
CA SER A 434 -9.72 10.22 10.55
C SER A 434 -9.43 11.15 9.37
N ASP A 435 -8.33 10.92 8.65
CA ASP A 435 -7.96 11.76 7.51
C ASP A 435 -8.69 11.27 6.24
N PRO A 436 -9.63 12.04 5.71
CA PRO A 436 -10.40 11.64 4.54
C PRO A 436 -9.53 11.49 3.27
N ARG A 437 -8.34 12.07 3.22
CA ARG A 437 -7.40 11.89 2.12
C ARG A 437 -6.82 10.46 2.06
N ASN A 438 -6.87 9.72 3.19
CA ASN A 438 -6.44 8.31 3.27
C ASN A 438 -7.55 7.32 2.89
N SER A 439 -8.63 7.76 2.30
CA SER A 439 -9.77 6.90 1.95
C SER A 439 -9.49 6.14 0.65
N ARG A 440 -9.59 4.80 0.72
CA ARG A 440 -9.55 3.96 -0.47
C ARG A 440 -10.71 4.29 -1.41
N GLY A 441 -10.42 4.39 -2.69
CA GLY A 441 -11.42 4.73 -3.71
C GLY A 441 -11.70 6.21 -3.85
N SER A 442 -11.02 7.11 -3.12
CA SER A 442 -11.08 8.55 -3.36
C SER A 442 -10.41 8.91 -4.70
N LEU A 443 -10.91 9.95 -5.35
CA LEU A 443 -10.32 10.54 -6.55
C LEU A 443 -10.72 12.02 -6.62
N GLY A 444 -9.70 12.90 -6.70
CA GLY A 444 -9.87 14.34 -6.67
C GLY A 444 -10.01 14.92 -5.25
N ASP A 445 -9.92 16.23 -5.14
CA ASP A 445 -9.88 17.01 -3.91
C ASP A 445 -11.22 17.12 -3.17
N ASP A 446 -12.31 16.72 -3.83
CA ASP A 446 -13.66 16.75 -3.26
C ASP A 446 -14.42 15.44 -3.50
N HIS A 447 -14.62 14.67 -2.42
CA HIS A 447 -15.29 13.37 -2.48
C HIS A 447 -16.77 13.47 -2.84
N LEU A 448 -17.47 14.54 -2.43
CA LEU A 448 -18.88 14.76 -2.78
C LEU A 448 -19.03 15.03 -4.27
N LYS A 449 -18.23 15.97 -4.79
CA LYS A 449 -18.22 16.30 -6.21
C LYS A 449 -17.78 15.12 -7.08
N SER A 450 -16.76 14.41 -6.66
CA SER A 450 -16.28 13.21 -7.32
C SER A 450 -17.34 12.12 -7.35
N PHE A 451 -18.09 11.95 -6.26
CA PHE A 451 -19.23 11.03 -6.20
C PHE A 451 -20.34 11.42 -7.19
N ASP A 452 -20.68 12.71 -7.25
CA ASP A 452 -21.74 13.19 -8.16
C ASP A 452 -21.38 12.96 -9.63
N TYR A 453 -20.10 13.03 -10.00
CA TYR A 453 -19.65 12.70 -11.35
C TYR A 453 -19.62 11.19 -11.63
N MET A 454 -19.24 10.38 -10.63
CA MET A 454 -19.15 8.93 -10.78
C MET A 454 -20.51 8.25 -10.78
N LEU A 455 -21.49 8.71 -9.97
CA LEU A 455 -22.76 8.02 -9.75
C LEU A 455 -23.57 7.74 -11.05
N PRO A 456 -23.69 8.69 -12.00
CA PRO A 456 -24.36 8.43 -13.29
C PRO A 456 -23.67 7.32 -14.09
N ASN A 457 -22.33 7.23 -14.05
CA ASN A 457 -21.57 6.20 -14.73
C ASN A 457 -21.87 4.81 -14.14
N VAL A 458 -21.88 4.71 -12.80
CA VAL A 458 -22.18 3.46 -12.11
C VAL A 458 -23.61 3.02 -12.38
N ARG A 459 -24.61 3.94 -12.33
CA ARG A 459 -26.00 3.64 -12.69
C ARG A 459 -26.14 3.12 -14.12
N LYS A 460 -25.54 3.81 -15.10
CA LYS A 460 -25.49 3.36 -16.48
C LYS A 460 -24.84 1.97 -16.61
N GLY A 461 -23.83 1.69 -15.78
CA GLY A 461 -23.20 0.39 -15.67
C GLY A 461 -24.17 -0.70 -15.26
N PHE A 462 -24.92 -0.51 -14.16
CA PHE A 462 -25.93 -1.45 -13.67
C PHE A 462 -27.09 -1.65 -14.64
N GLU A 463 -27.55 -0.60 -15.31
CA GLU A 463 -28.64 -0.68 -16.28
C GLU A 463 -28.29 -1.49 -17.52
N ASN A 464 -27.01 -1.54 -17.90
CA ASN A 464 -26.60 -2.05 -19.21
C ASN A 464 -25.63 -3.24 -19.18
N TYR A 465 -24.99 -3.55 -18.03
CA TYR A 465 -23.94 -4.57 -17.97
C TYR A 465 -24.41 -5.93 -18.54
N TYR A 466 -25.64 -6.31 -18.26
CA TYR A 466 -26.18 -7.58 -18.72
C TYR A 466 -26.14 -7.69 -20.24
N SER A 467 -26.66 -6.66 -20.93
CA SER A 467 -26.73 -6.62 -22.40
C SER A 467 -25.35 -6.49 -23.05
N TRP A 468 -24.43 -5.71 -22.44
CA TRP A 468 -23.09 -5.50 -23.00
C TRP A 468 -22.26 -6.77 -23.08
N PHE A 469 -22.45 -7.71 -22.16
CA PHE A 469 -21.69 -8.95 -22.11
C PHE A 469 -22.47 -10.19 -22.63
N ALA A 470 -23.76 -10.09 -22.93
CA ALA A 470 -24.62 -11.21 -23.29
C ALA A 470 -24.12 -12.04 -24.50
N LYS A 471 -23.43 -11.40 -25.43
CA LYS A 471 -22.93 -12.06 -26.65
C LYS A 471 -21.78 -13.01 -26.40
N GLU A 472 -20.87 -12.65 -25.47
CA GLU A 472 -19.59 -13.37 -25.25
C GLU A 472 -19.62 -14.23 -23.99
N ASP A 473 -20.38 -13.81 -22.96
CA ASP A 473 -20.41 -14.42 -21.63
C ASP A 473 -21.54 -15.48 -21.57
N ARG A 474 -21.19 -16.75 -21.87
CA ARG A 474 -22.16 -17.85 -21.94
C ARG A 474 -22.53 -18.46 -20.59
N ASP A 475 -21.68 -18.32 -19.59
CA ASP A 475 -21.79 -18.91 -18.25
C ASP A 475 -22.09 -17.88 -17.15
N PHE A 476 -22.44 -16.67 -17.55
CA PHE A 476 -22.72 -15.52 -16.66
C PHE A 476 -21.56 -15.09 -15.76
N LEU A 477 -20.40 -15.69 -15.88
CA LEU A 477 -19.26 -15.42 -15.02
C LEU A 477 -18.81 -13.96 -15.10
N MET A 478 -18.72 -13.41 -16.33
CA MET A 478 -18.29 -12.04 -16.55
C MET A 478 -19.34 -11.04 -16.08
N ARG A 479 -20.61 -11.29 -16.35
CA ARG A 479 -21.72 -10.42 -15.87
C ARG A 479 -21.75 -10.35 -14.34
N ARG A 480 -21.59 -11.48 -13.64
CA ARG A 480 -21.46 -11.50 -12.17
C ARG A 480 -20.26 -10.69 -11.69
N ARG A 481 -19.12 -10.82 -12.37
CA ARG A 481 -17.89 -10.06 -12.04
C ARG A 481 -18.10 -8.55 -12.23
N VAL A 482 -18.74 -8.14 -13.33
CA VAL A 482 -19.04 -6.73 -13.59
C VAL A 482 -20.01 -6.16 -12.55
N HIS A 483 -21.06 -6.88 -12.20
CA HIS A 483 -22.01 -6.48 -11.16
C HIS A 483 -21.30 -6.31 -9.80
N SER A 484 -20.42 -7.24 -9.42
CA SER A 484 -19.63 -7.12 -8.19
C SER A 484 -18.67 -5.92 -8.24
N ALA A 485 -17.98 -5.71 -9.36
CA ALA A 485 -17.03 -4.61 -9.51
C ALA A 485 -17.71 -3.23 -9.44
N LEU A 486 -18.89 -3.08 -10.01
CA LEU A 486 -19.71 -1.87 -9.88
C LEU A 486 -20.15 -1.64 -8.42
N SER A 487 -20.58 -2.71 -7.74
CA SER A 487 -20.98 -2.65 -6.33
C SER A 487 -19.80 -2.25 -5.43
N GLU A 488 -18.63 -2.82 -5.64
CA GLU A 488 -17.40 -2.50 -4.91
C GLU A 488 -16.96 -1.05 -5.16
N ARG A 489 -17.08 -0.58 -6.42
CA ARG A 489 -16.78 0.81 -6.77
C ARG A 489 -17.69 1.78 -6.04
N LEU A 490 -18.99 1.52 -6.04
CA LEU A 490 -19.99 2.32 -5.32
C LEU A 490 -19.71 2.34 -3.81
N SER A 491 -19.47 1.17 -3.21
CA SER A 491 -19.13 1.03 -1.80
C SER A 491 -17.88 1.86 -1.43
N GLY A 492 -16.80 1.75 -2.22
CA GLY A 492 -15.57 2.53 -1.97
C GLY A 492 -15.81 4.04 -1.97
N ARG A 493 -16.66 4.54 -2.87
CA ARG A 493 -17.02 5.96 -2.93
C ARG A 493 -17.92 6.41 -1.78
N ILE A 494 -18.81 5.53 -1.32
CA ILE A 494 -19.61 5.77 -0.11
C ILE A 494 -18.69 5.94 1.11
N TYR A 495 -17.70 5.07 1.28
CA TYR A 495 -16.72 5.21 2.36
C TYR A 495 -15.93 6.52 2.28
N ALA A 496 -15.56 6.96 1.07
CA ALA A 496 -14.88 8.24 0.89
C ALA A 496 -15.75 9.42 1.33
N ILE A 497 -17.05 9.43 1.02
CA ILE A 497 -17.99 10.46 1.51
C ILE A 497 -18.10 10.41 3.03
N LEU A 498 -18.37 9.23 3.60
CA LEU A 498 -18.53 9.04 5.04
C LEU A 498 -17.29 9.44 5.83
N SER A 499 -16.09 9.39 5.23
CA SER A 499 -14.85 9.81 5.88
C SER A 499 -14.79 11.32 6.19
N TYR A 500 -15.64 12.14 5.55
CA TYR A 500 -15.76 13.56 5.90
C TYR A 500 -16.42 13.78 7.27
N ILE A 501 -17.31 12.88 7.69
CA ILE A 501 -18.00 13.00 8.99
C ILE A 501 -16.99 12.77 10.12
N GLY A 502 -16.75 13.76 10.97
CA GLY A 502 -15.71 13.74 11.98
C GLY A 502 -14.30 13.66 11.37
N GLY A 503 -14.13 14.06 10.09
CA GLY A 503 -12.87 14.01 9.39
C GLY A 503 -11.88 15.05 9.89
N ILE A 504 -10.61 14.65 10.07
CA ILE A 504 -9.49 15.51 10.47
C ILE A 504 -8.34 15.31 9.49
N TYR A 505 -7.93 16.39 8.83
CA TYR A 505 -6.72 16.39 8.02
C TYR A 505 -5.49 16.44 8.94
N LEU A 506 -4.56 15.52 8.74
CA LEU A 506 -3.36 15.38 9.55
C LEU A 506 -2.12 15.68 8.72
N ASN A 507 -1.31 16.63 9.18
CA ASN A 507 -0.09 17.02 8.52
C ASN A 507 1.11 16.76 9.45
N ASP A 508 2.12 16.08 8.92
CA ASP A 508 3.43 15.99 9.60
C ASP A 508 4.15 17.32 9.36
N ILE A 509 4.45 18.05 10.41
CA ILE A 509 5.01 19.41 10.34
C ILE A 509 6.28 19.55 11.18
N ARG A 510 7.05 20.61 10.90
CA ARG A 510 8.16 21.11 11.70
C ARG A 510 7.85 22.53 12.17
N GLU A 511 8.62 23.01 13.15
CA GLU A 511 8.42 24.32 13.81
C GLU A 511 8.24 25.50 12.84
N LYS A 512 8.90 25.46 11.68
CA LYS A 512 8.85 26.55 10.68
C LYS A 512 7.85 26.32 9.55
N ASP A 513 7.08 25.24 9.58
CA ASP A 513 6.06 24.98 8.57
C ASP A 513 4.83 25.86 8.82
N ALA A 514 4.33 26.51 7.76
CA ALA A 514 3.26 27.51 7.85
C ALA A 514 1.84 26.93 7.86
N ILE A 515 1.69 25.62 8.14
CA ILE A 515 0.38 24.95 8.19
C ILE A 515 0.15 24.32 9.56
N PRO A 516 -1.09 24.12 9.98
CA PRO A 516 -1.40 23.43 11.23
C PRO A 516 -1.10 21.92 11.10
N SER A 517 -0.74 21.29 12.23
CA SER A 517 -0.55 19.82 12.29
C SER A 517 -1.85 19.07 12.04
N TYR A 518 -2.99 19.68 12.35
CA TYR A 518 -4.30 19.11 12.08
C TYR A 518 -5.34 20.21 11.85
N SER A 519 -6.33 19.91 10.99
CA SER A 519 -7.50 20.75 10.77
C SER A 519 -8.71 19.85 10.50
N MET A 520 -9.91 20.29 10.89
CA MET A 520 -11.10 19.49 10.62
C MET A 520 -11.65 19.72 9.22
N VAL A 521 -12.43 18.76 8.74
CA VAL A 521 -13.29 18.96 7.56
C VAL A 521 -14.34 20.01 7.91
N ASP A 522 -14.61 20.90 6.96
CA ASP A 522 -15.63 21.93 7.11
C ASP A 522 -16.98 21.36 7.59
N ARG A 523 -17.64 22.04 8.53
CA ARG A 523 -18.88 21.60 9.15
C ARG A 523 -20.01 21.34 8.15
N GLU A 524 -20.18 22.25 7.19
CA GLU A 524 -21.23 22.12 6.17
C GLU A 524 -20.94 20.96 5.22
N LYS A 525 -19.66 20.69 4.95
CA LYS A 525 -19.22 19.55 4.16
C LYS A 525 -19.51 18.22 4.87
N GLN A 526 -19.35 18.17 6.20
CA GLN A 526 -19.73 17.00 7.00
C GLN A 526 -21.24 16.74 6.97
N LYS A 527 -22.07 17.79 7.12
CA LYS A 527 -23.53 17.73 7.00
C LYS A 527 -23.97 17.29 5.60
N ALA A 528 -23.35 17.83 4.58
CA ALA A 528 -23.62 17.43 3.19
C ALA A 528 -23.27 15.94 2.94
N ALA A 529 -22.21 15.44 3.56
CA ALA A 529 -21.83 14.02 3.48
C ALA A 529 -22.87 13.11 4.13
N LEU A 530 -23.36 13.46 5.32
CA LEU A 530 -24.45 12.74 5.99
C LEU A 530 -25.72 12.71 5.11
N SER A 531 -26.14 13.87 4.64
CA SER A 531 -27.34 14.00 3.79
C SER A 531 -27.22 13.19 2.50
N LYS A 532 -26.07 13.26 1.83
CA LYS A 532 -25.80 12.51 0.59
C LYS A 532 -25.83 11.01 0.82
N ALA A 533 -25.22 10.52 1.90
CA ALA A 533 -25.20 9.09 2.23
C ALA A 533 -26.62 8.55 2.49
N LEU A 534 -27.44 9.30 3.23
CA LEU A 534 -28.83 8.90 3.52
C LEU A 534 -29.74 9.00 2.30
N GLU A 535 -29.60 10.02 1.46
CA GLU A 535 -30.30 10.13 0.18
C GLU A 535 -30.00 8.92 -0.73
N LEU A 536 -28.73 8.56 -0.81
CA LEU A 536 -28.33 7.36 -1.56
C LEU A 536 -28.95 6.09 -0.98
N ALA A 537 -28.88 5.89 0.34
CA ALA A 537 -29.44 4.71 1.00
C ALA A 537 -30.94 4.54 0.73
N LYS A 538 -31.68 5.64 0.68
CA LYS A 538 -33.11 5.64 0.33
C LYS A 538 -33.37 5.11 -1.08
N ASN A 539 -32.48 5.37 -2.03
CA ASN A 539 -32.68 5.14 -3.46
C ASN A 539 -31.68 4.12 -4.04
N LEU A 540 -31.44 2.97 -3.38
CA LEU A 540 -30.45 1.96 -3.80
C LEU A 540 -31.02 0.75 -4.54
N ASP A 541 -32.33 0.60 -4.70
CA ASP A 541 -32.96 -0.60 -5.27
C ASP A 541 -32.49 -0.90 -6.71
N TRP A 542 -32.01 0.11 -7.43
CA TRP A 542 -31.45 -0.04 -8.78
C TRP A 542 -30.13 -0.84 -8.83
N VAL A 543 -29.49 -1.10 -7.69
CA VAL A 543 -28.29 -1.94 -7.59
C VAL A 543 -28.65 -3.43 -7.74
N ASP A 544 -29.85 -3.83 -7.33
CA ASP A 544 -30.30 -5.21 -7.40
C ASP A 544 -30.82 -5.53 -8.81
N ASP A 545 -30.25 -6.53 -9.46
CA ASP A 545 -30.73 -7.03 -10.73
C ASP A 545 -31.93 -7.97 -10.51
N THR A 546 -33.13 -7.41 -10.44
CA THR A 546 -34.36 -8.18 -10.24
C THR A 546 -34.85 -8.87 -11.53
N ALA A 547 -34.37 -8.47 -12.70
CA ALA A 547 -34.78 -9.03 -14.00
C ALA A 547 -34.14 -10.38 -14.29
N HIS A 548 -32.92 -10.64 -13.74
CA HIS A 548 -32.11 -11.82 -14.05
C HIS A 548 -31.88 -12.72 -12.83
N LEU A 549 -32.79 -12.68 -11.84
CA LEU A 549 -32.69 -13.42 -10.57
C LEU A 549 -32.49 -14.94 -10.74
N ASN A 550 -33.01 -15.52 -11.81
CA ASN A 550 -32.92 -16.96 -12.07
C ASN A 550 -31.60 -17.38 -12.78
N GLU A 551 -30.79 -16.42 -13.19
CA GLU A 551 -29.57 -16.65 -13.95
C GLU A 551 -28.29 -16.50 -13.12
N PHE A 552 -28.40 -15.82 -11.98
CA PHE A 552 -27.31 -15.64 -11.02
C PHE A 552 -27.59 -16.40 -9.73
N GLU A 553 -26.53 -16.95 -9.15
CA GLU A 553 -26.58 -17.39 -7.77
C GLU A 553 -26.73 -16.15 -6.88
N ILE A 554 -27.90 -16.00 -6.26
CA ILE A 554 -28.20 -14.85 -5.41
C ILE A 554 -28.00 -15.27 -3.96
N SER A 555 -26.91 -14.82 -3.38
CA SER A 555 -26.68 -15.01 -1.94
C SER A 555 -27.24 -13.86 -1.10
N ASP A 556 -27.18 -12.61 -1.60
CA ASP A 556 -27.59 -11.42 -0.87
C ASP A 556 -28.16 -10.35 -1.78
N LYS A 557 -29.14 -9.59 -1.29
CA LYS A 557 -29.56 -8.34 -1.87
C LYS A 557 -28.47 -7.30 -1.68
N LYS A 558 -27.83 -6.88 -2.75
CA LYS A 558 -26.71 -5.92 -2.71
C LYS A 558 -27.13 -4.55 -2.19
N ALA A 559 -28.33 -4.09 -2.57
CA ALA A 559 -28.91 -2.85 -2.06
C ALA A 559 -29.04 -2.86 -0.54
N ASP A 560 -29.59 -3.92 0.04
CA ASP A 560 -29.77 -4.04 1.50
C ASP A 560 -28.41 -4.07 2.22
N ARG A 561 -27.41 -4.74 1.65
CA ARG A 561 -26.05 -4.75 2.21
C ARG A 561 -25.40 -3.37 2.17
N LEU A 562 -25.48 -2.67 1.04
CA LEU A 562 -24.96 -1.30 0.92
C LEU A 562 -25.68 -0.32 1.86
N ARG A 563 -27.00 -0.48 2.06
CA ARG A 563 -27.75 0.29 3.07
C ARG A 563 -27.21 0.07 4.47
N LEU A 564 -27.01 -1.20 4.83
CA LEU A 564 -26.44 -1.55 6.13
C LEU A 564 -25.03 -1.00 6.30
N ASP A 565 -24.20 -1.07 5.27
CA ASP A 565 -22.85 -0.49 5.28
C ASP A 565 -22.88 1.03 5.47
N ILE A 566 -23.83 1.73 4.81
CA ILE A 566 -24.02 3.17 5.01
C ILE A 566 -24.45 3.47 6.45
N PHE A 567 -25.42 2.74 7.00
CA PHE A 567 -25.91 2.96 8.36
C PHE A 567 -24.81 2.71 9.39
N ASN A 568 -24.12 1.58 9.28
CA ASN A 568 -22.97 1.25 10.13
C ASN A 568 -21.85 2.30 10.00
N GLY A 569 -21.62 2.77 8.78
CA GLY A 569 -20.67 3.84 8.51
C GLY A 569 -21.06 5.15 9.20
N ILE A 570 -22.32 5.57 9.11
CA ILE A 570 -22.83 6.76 9.79
C ILE A 570 -22.68 6.60 11.32
N PHE A 571 -23.23 5.55 11.89
CA PHE A 571 -23.20 5.36 13.36
C PHE A 571 -21.77 5.16 13.88
N GLY A 572 -20.91 4.48 13.12
CA GLY A 572 -19.51 4.28 13.43
C GLY A 572 -18.65 5.55 13.39
N ARG A 573 -19.16 6.68 12.86
CA ARG A 573 -18.42 7.96 12.85
C ARG A 573 -18.58 8.78 14.13
N LEU A 574 -19.48 8.42 15.02
CA LEU A 574 -19.70 9.18 16.28
C LEU A 574 -18.41 9.42 17.08
N PRO A 575 -17.53 8.43 17.34
CA PRO A 575 -16.27 8.68 18.06
C PRO A 575 -15.36 9.71 17.39
N TYR A 576 -15.39 9.78 16.06
CA TYR A 576 -14.60 10.77 15.29
C TYR A 576 -15.20 12.18 15.42
N VAL A 577 -16.53 12.27 15.42
CA VAL A 577 -17.26 13.54 15.65
C VAL A 577 -17.01 14.04 17.08
N GLU A 578 -16.96 13.14 18.07
CA GLU A 578 -16.61 13.48 19.46
C GLU A 578 -15.21 14.08 19.54
N VAL A 579 -14.21 13.45 18.89
CA VAL A 579 -12.85 13.98 18.82
C VAL A 579 -12.82 15.37 18.15
N CYS A 580 -13.59 15.58 17.06
CA CYS A 580 -13.72 16.90 16.45
C CYS A 580 -14.34 17.91 17.41
N THR A 581 -15.39 17.54 18.15
CA THR A 581 -16.04 18.40 19.13
C THR A 581 -15.07 18.85 20.23
N GLU A 582 -14.27 17.92 20.74
CA GLU A 582 -13.26 18.24 21.78
C GLU A 582 -12.12 19.12 21.26
N ARG A 583 -11.68 18.89 20.03
CA ARG A 583 -10.53 19.61 19.45
C ARG A 583 -10.87 20.97 18.86
N PHE A 584 -12.12 21.15 18.40
CA PHE A 584 -12.59 22.37 17.72
C PHE A 584 -13.95 22.83 18.27
N PRO A 585 -14.07 23.14 19.58
CA PRO A 585 -15.36 23.33 20.25
C PRO A 585 -16.24 24.42 19.61
N ASP A 586 -15.63 25.45 19.04
CA ASP A 586 -16.36 26.62 18.46
C ASP A 586 -16.76 26.41 16.99
N ALA A 587 -16.16 25.43 16.29
CA ALA A 587 -16.29 25.30 14.84
C ALA A 587 -16.81 23.90 14.41
N ALA A 588 -16.77 22.91 15.32
CA ALA A 588 -17.11 21.53 14.98
C ALA A 588 -18.60 21.34 14.66
N TYR A 589 -18.89 20.36 13.83
CA TYR A 589 -20.17 19.68 13.79
C TYR A 589 -20.24 18.84 15.07
N THR A 590 -20.89 19.35 16.11
CA THR A 590 -20.80 18.75 17.43
C THR A 590 -21.48 17.40 17.51
N ALA A 591 -21.05 16.56 18.46
CA ALA A 591 -21.67 15.24 18.68
C ALA A 591 -23.19 15.36 18.99
N SER A 592 -23.60 16.41 19.72
CA SER A 592 -25.02 16.68 19.97
C SER A 592 -25.79 16.97 18.70
N GLU A 593 -25.29 17.92 17.88
CA GLU A 593 -25.93 18.24 16.59
C GLU A 593 -25.98 17.03 15.65
N TYR A 594 -24.89 16.26 15.61
CA TYR A 594 -24.82 15.06 14.77
C TYR A 594 -25.88 14.03 15.17
N LEU A 595 -26.05 13.82 16.46
CA LEU A 595 -27.08 12.92 16.98
C LEU A 595 -28.50 13.47 16.77
N ASP A 596 -28.69 14.78 16.91
CA ASP A 596 -29.96 15.44 16.65
C ASP A 596 -30.35 15.35 15.17
N ASP A 597 -29.39 15.59 14.26
CA ASP A 597 -29.62 15.45 12.82
C ASP A 597 -29.94 13.99 12.45
N ILE A 598 -29.21 13.04 12.97
CA ILE A 598 -29.51 11.60 12.78
C ILE A 598 -30.89 11.25 13.35
N TYR A 599 -31.20 11.68 14.59
CA TYR A 599 -32.48 11.43 15.21
C TYR A 599 -33.64 11.98 14.39
N GLY A 600 -33.49 13.26 13.94
CA GLY A 600 -34.49 13.90 13.11
C GLY A 600 -34.77 13.14 11.82
N ILE A 601 -33.73 12.61 11.17
CA ILE A 601 -33.83 11.86 9.92
C ILE A 601 -34.41 10.45 10.17
N VAL A 602 -33.89 9.73 11.17
CA VAL A 602 -34.33 8.35 11.51
C VAL A 602 -35.80 8.30 11.90
N TRP A 603 -36.26 9.30 12.64
CA TRP A 603 -37.62 9.35 13.16
C TRP A 603 -38.57 10.27 12.41
N GLU A 604 -38.15 10.82 11.25
CA GLU A 604 -38.92 11.80 10.48
C GLU A 604 -40.36 11.34 10.20
N GLY A 605 -40.55 10.10 9.76
CA GLY A 605 -41.89 9.54 9.47
C GLY A 605 -42.75 9.45 10.70
N VAL A 606 -42.17 9.04 11.85
CA VAL A 606 -42.87 8.98 13.14
C VAL A 606 -43.23 10.36 13.65
N LEU A 607 -42.28 11.30 13.60
CA LEU A 607 -42.46 12.70 14.06
C LEU A 607 -43.51 13.45 13.21
N LYS A 608 -43.62 13.08 11.91
CA LYS A 608 -44.63 13.64 10.99
C LYS A 608 -45.94 12.84 10.94
N HIS A 609 -46.10 11.82 11.78
CA HIS A 609 -47.28 10.97 11.87
C HIS A 609 -47.73 10.38 10.53
N ARG A 610 -46.79 9.96 9.66
CA ARG A 610 -47.07 9.31 8.39
C ARG A 610 -46.68 7.83 8.39
N PRO A 611 -47.24 7.01 7.52
CA PRO A 611 -46.82 5.62 7.34
C PRO A 611 -45.31 5.53 7.02
N LEU A 612 -44.64 4.56 7.63
CA LEU A 612 -43.22 4.34 7.42
C LEU A 612 -42.98 3.51 6.17
N GLU A 613 -42.01 3.94 5.36
CA GLU A 613 -41.44 3.15 4.28
C GLU A 613 -40.54 2.03 4.80
N ASN A 614 -40.30 0.98 3.99
CA ASN A 614 -39.43 -0.13 4.38
C ASN A 614 -38.01 0.34 4.72
N PHE A 615 -37.50 1.29 3.94
CA PHE A 615 -36.22 1.93 4.19
C PHE A 615 -36.15 2.57 5.60
N GLU A 616 -37.18 3.32 6.02
CA GLU A 616 -37.21 3.99 7.31
C GLU A 616 -37.23 3.00 8.47
N ARG A 617 -37.99 1.89 8.32
CA ARG A 617 -37.99 0.80 9.33
C ARG A 617 -36.60 0.16 9.45
N ALA A 618 -35.95 -0.10 8.33
CA ALA A 618 -34.58 -0.65 8.33
C ALA A 618 -33.59 0.31 8.99
N LEU A 619 -33.69 1.61 8.70
CA LEU A 619 -32.84 2.65 9.31
C LEU A 619 -33.08 2.75 10.82
N GLN A 620 -34.36 2.72 11.27
CA GLN A 620 -34.71 2.72 12.68
C GLN A 620 -34.19 1.48 13.42
N THR A 621 -34.28 0.31 12.79
CA THR A 621 -33.74 -0.94 13.35
C THR A 621 -32.22 -0.83 13.53
N ALA A 622 -31.49 -0.41 12.48
CA ALA A 622 -30.06 -0.25 12.54
C ALA A 622 -29.61 0.79 13.58
N PHE A 623 -30.36 1.89 13.73
CA PHE A 623 -30.12 2.90 14.76
C PHE A 623 -30.25 2.31 16.16
N LEU A 624 -31.34 1.58 16.44
CA LEU A 624 -31.57 0.94 17.73
C LEU A 624 -30.53 -0.12 18.04
N GLU A 625 -30.15 -0.96 17.06
CA GLU A 625 -29.09 -1.96 17.20
C GLU A 625 -27.74 -1.31 17.53
N SER A 626 -27.42 -0.19 16.88
CA SER A 626 -26.20 0.58 17.15
C SER A 626 -26.18 1.11 18.60
N ILE A 627 -27.27 1.70 19.08
CA ILE A 627 -27.38 2.19 20.47
C ILE A 627 -27.26 1.03 21.46
N ILE A 628 -27.97 -0.08 21.23
CA ILE A 628 -27.93 -1.25 22.11
C ILE A 628 -26.52 -1.83 22.15
N SER A 629 -25.86 -1.99 21.01
CA SER A 629 -24.52 -2.55 20.96
C SER A 629 -23.49 -1.65 21.68
N THR A 630 -23.65 -0.34 21.58
CA THR A 630 -22.78 0.62 22.28
C THR A 630 -23.03 0.65 23.78
N SER A 631 -24.30 0.55 24.21
CA SER A 631 -24.66 0.54 25.63
C SER A 631 -24.33 -0.77 26.35
N THR A 632 -24.24 -1.88 25.63
CA THR A 632 -23.89 -3.20 26.17
C THR A 632 -22.42 -3.56 26.04
N ALA A 633 -21.62 -2.75 25.35
CA ALA A 633 -20.20 -2.96 25.20
C ALA A 633 -19.47 -2.67 26.52
N THR A 634 -19.33 -3.69 27.37
CA THR A 634 -18.48 -3.66 28.57
C THR A 634 -16.99 -3.84 28.23
N ALA A 635 -16.60 -3.82 26.96
CA ALA A 635 -15.22 -3.92 26.55
C ALA A 635 -14.59 -2.53 26.49
N PRO A 636 -13.39 -2.32 27.10
CA PRO A 636 -12.66 -1.07 26.96
C PRO A 636 -12.36 -0.81 25.47
N ILE A 637 -12.43 0.47 25.06
CA ILE A 637 -12.20 0.98 23.70
C ILE A 637 -10.86 0.51 23.08
N GLY A 638 -10.03 -0.23 23.81
CA GLY A 638 -8.77 -0.83 23.36
C GLY A 638 -8.84 -2.23 22.74
N SER A 639 -10.01 -2.88 22.68
CA SER A 639 -10.11 -4.27 22.19
C SER A 639 -10.65 -4.42 20.76
N PHE A 640 -10.75 -3.34 19.97
CA PHE A 640 -10.94 -3.47 18.54
C PHE A 640 -9.64 -4.03 17.92
N LYS A 641 -9.54 -5.36 17.87
CA LYS A 641 -8.56 -6.02 16.99
C LYS A 641 -9.00 -5.74 15.55
N ALA A 642 -8.44 -4.70 14.97
CA ALA A 642 -8.53 -4.50 13.54
C ALA A 642 -7.92 -5.74 12.86
N SER A 643 -8.75 -6.52 12.18
CA SER A 643 -8.30 -7.59 11.31
C SER A 643 -7.34 -6.98 10.27
N LYS A 644 -6.12 -7.49 10.18
CA LYS A 644 -5.11 -7.09 9.20
C LYS A 644 -5.45 -7.51 7.76
N THR A 645 -6.63 -8.04 7.53
CA THR A 645 -7.10 -8.47 6.21
C THR A 645 -8.39 -7.72 5.91
N GLY A 646 -8.39 -7.00 4.81
CA GLY A 646 -9.57 -6.32 4.32
C GLY A 646 -10.75 -7.26 4.14
N PHE A 647 -11.94 -6.74 4.43
CA PHE A 647 -13.24 -7.26 4.09
C PHE A 647 -13.53 -8.73 4.46
N ALA A 648 -13.98 -8.96 5.68
CA ALA A 648 -15.08 -9.85 6.04
C ALA A 648 -15.30 -9.77 7.55
N ALA A 649 -16.03 -8.79 8.03
CA ALA A 649 -16.68 -8.87 9.35
C ALA A 649 -18.10 -9.42 9.13
N THR A 650 -18.20 -10.71 8.86
CA THR A 650 -19.45 -11.46 9.05
C THR A 650 -19.39 -12.15 10.41
N GLY A 651 -19.44 -11.36 11.46
CA GLY A 651 -19.79 -11.84 12.79
C GLY A 651 -21.08 -11.16 13.19
N LYS A 652 -22.21 -11.86 13.17
CA LYS A 652 -23.41 -11.42 13.89
C LYS A 652 -22.97 -11.19 15.32
N PRO A 653 -23.24 -10.03 15.94
CA PRO A 653 -23.06 -9.90 17.39
C PRO A 653 -24.05 -10.86 18.05
N GLU A 654 -23.53 -11.91 18.66
CA GLU A 654 -24.35 -12.72 19.58
C GLU A 654 -24.64 -11.84 20.79
N ILE A 655 -25.89 -11.44 20.92
CA ILE A 655 -26.38 -10.75 22.09
C ILE A 655 -26.35 -11.76 23.22
N ASN A 656 -25.42 -11.61 24.17
CA ASN A 656 -25.39 -12.43 25.36
C ASN A 656 -26.48 -11.96 26.32
N LEU A 657 -27.69 -12.51 26.16
CA LEU A 657 -28.87 -12.24 26.97
C LEU A 657 -28.66 -12.59 28.48
N ALA A 658 -27.63 -13.35 28.83
CA ALA A 658 -27.29 -13.67 30.21
C ALA A 658 -26.68 -12.48 30.97
N ALA A 659 -25.97 -11.56 30.25
CA ALA A 659 -25.40 -10.37 30.87
C ALA A 659 -26.46 -9.31 31.23
N LEU A 660 -27.59 -9.27 30.51
CA LEU A 660 -28.69 -8.35 30.78
C LEU A 660 -29.52 -8.73 32.05
N ARG A 661 -29.43 -9.97 32.52
CA ARG A 661 -30.16 -10.46 33.71
C ARG A 661 -29.48 -10.12 35.05
N ASN A 662 -28.21 -9.75 35.07
CA ASN A 662 -27.41 -9.62 36.29
C ASN A 662 -27.02 -8.20 36.71
N GLY A 663 -27.67 -7.14 36.24
CA GLY A 663 -27.62 -5.79 36.82
C GLY A 663 -26.21 -5.24 37.12
N GLY A 664 -25.21 -5.50 36.26
CA GLY A 664 -23.83 -5.03 36.44
C GLY A 664 -23.69 -3.53 36.21
N LYS A 665 -23.14 -2.82 37.20
CA LYS A 665 -22.78 -1.39 37.11
C LYS A 665 -21.67 -1.18 36.10
N VAL A 666 -21.83 -0.19 35.24
CA VAL A 666 -20.82 0.28 34.26
C VAL A 666 -19.87 1.24 34.98
N ASP A 667 -18.62 0.86 35.10
CA ASP A 667 -17.53 1.75 35.54
C ASP A 667 -16.80 2.29 34.31
N MET A 668 -16.98 3.58 34.06
CA MET A 668 -16.24 4.27 32.99
C MET A 668 -14.89 4.72 33.51
N LYS A 669 -13.83 4.03 33.14
CA LYS A 669 -12.46 4.52 33.29
C LYS A 669 -11.95 5.08 31.96
N MET A 670 -11.73 6.37 31.92
CA MET A 670 -11.00 7.02 30.84
C MET A 670 -9.54 6.59 30.84
N TYR A 671 -9.04 6.06 29.73
CA TYR A 671 -7.62 5.84 29.51
C TYR A 671 -7.00 7.06 28.82
N SER A 672 -6.00 7.63 29.48
CA SER A 672 -5.19 8.73 28.92
C SER A 672 -4.35 8.27 27.72
N LEU A 673 -4.16 9.18 26.79
CA LEU A 673 -3.40 9.04 25.53
C LEU A 673 -1.85 8.98 25.73
N GLN A 674 -1.37 8.37 26.79
CA GLN A 674 0.06 8.15 27.01
C GLN A 674 0.34 6.65 26.84
N ASN A 675 0.66 6.22 25.64
CA ASN A 675 1.45 5.05 25.25
C ASN A 675 1.15 4.68 23.79
N ALA A 676 1.60 5.52 22.88
CA ALA A 676 1.61 5.26 21.45
C ALA A 676 2.99 5.56 20.85
N GLU A 677 4.03 4.95 21.46
CA GLU A 677 5.36 4.81 20.86
C GLU A 677 5.88 3.43 21.19
N GLU A 678 5.55 2.45 20.33
CA GLU A 678 6.34 1.25 20.04
C GLU A 678 6.05 0.80 18.61
#